data_dce07f06c7b9279574b60060428a7f86
#
_entry.id   dce07f06c7b9279574b60060428a7f86
#
_cell.length_a   1.000
_cell.length_b   1.000
_cell.length_c   1.000
_cell.angle_alpha   90.00
_cell.angle_beta   90.00
_cell.angle_gamma   90.00
#
_symmetry.space_group_name_H-M   'P 1'
#
loop_
_entity.id
_entity.type
_entity.pdbx_description
1 polymer ?
#
loop_
_entity_poly.entity_id
_entity_poly.type
_entity_poly.pdbx_seq_one_letter_code
_entity_poly.pdbx_strand_id
1 'polypeptide(L)'
;MNQTKNSGPKKYFNRYVALLAMAGDPAFTSFLEEARPQVVQMGFYGPQLYAFGDTELGSGYPMSLPVRGVHEVLDWQKQFNQQIHDIGGKVIGHFSMTIAWGDPEKNTGFFESYNGDSWHTELLGPKPVDQIDDLVHKQPDGQMIVGDRYGFPWVAGCSNNPNWRKLHRKMVEVAIIRCDVDGFVSLYNYNHGCACDYCNQAFRAYLLDRYSPKEINSKFDIDNLDSFRLDGTLGKSPGWIDPDSPHPVGLQIEAMRFSQSSWKQHYDEIFIKTGRKLKPDLILGSWNHLGFMKHHERNVMPKEMWGCDEDLLWYSTGAGTGTVANGDAGVRMLNLKFIWELSGHKLPVLGRYEGTRTRASIAEGLACQGPGMGLYCNWKDPDGRKAFIDYFHFAEEFQSYYHPVESYAEVALVFPRQAILKGNDQPVEHFRKIGQFLMDAHILFDVLSDQNISVERLDQYRGIVLTDTNSLGERQAELLAEYANQKNPVIVPLDSEGAPNFIDQLTAHEKVFLVALGDRAKLVSVLRDEIYGGVSTFDTMWTVRINAYFQTERVVIHFVNYNRIESKDNGPANESPIAISDVGVNLRLKDSNKKITEVTFLSPEIPYRENLTWNQDSDRLHFQIRSMLVYGVVVIDIAP
;
A
#
# COMPACT_ATOMS: atom_id res chain seq x y z
N MET A 1 11.90 -2.17 -25.47
CA MET A 1 12.31 -2.57 -24.11
C MET A 1 11.49 -3.77 -23.72
N ASN A 2 12.11 -4.93 -23.52
CA ASN A 2 11.40 -6.16 -23.15
C ASN A 2 10.70 -5.93 -21.80
N GLN A 3 9.38 -5.81 -21.84
CA GLN A 3 8.56 -5.87 -20.64
C GLN A 3 8.70 -7.29 -20.08
N THR A 4 9.43 -7.41 -18.99
CA THR A 4 9.51 -8.64 -18.20
C THR A 4 8.08 -9.03 -17.83
N LYS A 5 7.70 -10.28 -18.11
CA LYS A 5 6.52 -10.94 -17.57
C LYS A 5 6.38 -10.52 -16.11
N ASN A 6 5.17 -10.17 -15.68
CA ASN A 6 4.81 -9.80 -14.31
C ASN A 6 5.30 -10.87 -13.32
N SER A 7 6.57 -10.82 -12.97
CA SER A 7 7.08 -11.56 -11.83
C SER A 7 6.60 -10.80 -10.59
N GLY A 8 5.88 -11.46 -9.70
CA GLY A 8 5.47 -10.93 -8.41
C GLY A 8 6.61 -10.30 -7.60
N PRO A 9 6.39 -9.92 -6.35
CA PRO A 9 7.37 -9.20 -5.55
C PRO A 9 8.72 -9.95 -5.52
N LYS A 10 9.81 -9.21 -5.70
CA LYS A 10 11.18 -9.78 -5.67
C LYS A 10 11.51 -10.46 -4.34
N LYS A 11 10.91 -9.95 -3.25
CA LYS A 11 10.95 -10.55 -1.91
C LYS A 11 9.53 -10.74 -1.45
N TYR A 12 9.18 -11.93 -1.03
CA TYR A 12 7.85 -12.28 -0.57
C TYR A 12 7.89 -12.67 0.91
N PHE A 13 6.98 -12.08 1.68
CA PHE A 13 6.77 -12.39 3.09
C PHE A 13 5.26 -12.52 3.33
N ASN A 14 4.85 -13.56 4.03
CA ASN A 14 3.47 -13.76 4.45
C ASN A 14 3.28 -13.75 5.97
N ARG A 15 4.37 -13.61 6.73
CA ARG A 15 4.38 -13.51 8.19
C ARG A 15 5.15 -12.25 8.62
N TYR A 16 4.43 -11.21 8.91
CA TYR A 16 4.98 -9.88 9.22
C TYR A 16 4.34 -9.32 10.48
N VAL A 17 5.15 -8.89 11.42
CA VAL A 17 4.72 -8.23 12.66
C VAL A 17 5.28 -6.82 12.70
N ALA A 18 4.44 -5.84 12.96
CA ALA A 18 4.88 -4.46 13.17
C ALA A 18 4.44 -3.96 14.55
N LEU A 19 5.40 -3.78 15.44
CA LEU A 19 5.19 -3.31 16.80
C LEU A 19 6.27 -2.31 17.18
N LEU A 20 5.91 -1.04 17.19
CA LEU A 20 6.89 0.03 17.33
C LEU A 20 7.45 0.18 18.75
N ALA A 21 6.69 -0.19 19.78
CA ALA A 21 6.96 0.20 21.17
C ALA A 21 7.07 -1.00 22.14
N MET A 22 7.18 -2.24 21.66
CA MET A 22 7.10 -3.42 22.51
C MET A 22 8.45 -4.12 22.73
N ALA A 23 9.52 -3.60 22.19
CA ALA A 23 10.85 -4.11 22.42
C ALA A 23 11.19 -4.04 23.91
N GLY A 24 11.77 -5.12 24.45
CA GLY A 24 12.10 -5.23 25.87
C GLY A 24 10.99 -5.83 26.74
N ASP A 25 9.78 -6.06 26.24
CA ASP A 25 8.76 -6.85 26.93
C ASP A 25 9.05 -8.36 26.76
N PRO A 26 9.40 -9.12 27.81
CA PRO A 26 9.70 -10.56 27.68
C PRO A 26 8.53 -11.37 27.11
N ALA A 27 7.29 -10.95 27.37
CA ALA A 27 6.11 -11.60 26.81
C ALA A 27 6.01 -11.40 25.30
N PHE A 28 6.55 -10.30 24.77
CA PHE A 28 6.65 -10.07 23.34
C PHE A 28 7.69 -10.98 22.68
N THR A 29 8.85 -11.15 23.29
CA THR A 29 9.86 -12.09 22.79
C THR A 29 9.29 -13.52 22.72
N SER A 30 8.64 -13.98 23.80
CA SER A 30 7.95 -15.29 23.79
C SER A 30 6.87 -15.41 22.71
N PHE A 31 6.13 -14.33 22.45
CA PHE A 31 5.17 -14.32 21.34
C PHE A 31 5.86 -14.47 19.97
N LEU A 32 6.98 -13.80 19.74
CA LEU A 32 7.72 -13.91 18.48
C LEU A 32 8.32 -15.30 18.26
N GLU A 33 8.81 -15.94 19.33
CA GLU A 33 9.30 -17.32 19.30
C GLU A 33 8.20 -18.31 18.89
N GLU A 34 6.98 -18.13 19.42
CA GLU A 34 5.83 -18.95 19.07
C GLU A 34 5.30 -18.66 17.67
N ALA A 35 5.16 -17.38 17.30
CA ALA A 35 4.56 -16.96 16.03
C ALA A 35 5.51 -17.12 14.82
N ARG A 36 6.81 -17.16 15.04
CA ARG A 36 7.85 -17.32 14.01
C ARG A 36 7.66 -16.38 12.80
N PRO A 37 7.62 -15.05 12.97
CA PRO A 37 7.47 -14.13 11.87
C PRO A 37 8.71 -14.16 10.96
N GLN A 38 8.51 -13.93 9.66
CA GLN A 38 9.61 -13.73 8.72
C GLN A 38 10.20 -12.33 8.82
N VAL A 39 9.37 -11.34 9.14
CA VAL A 39 9.79 -9.94 9.30
C VAL A 39 9.16 -9.36 10.56
N VAL A 40 9.99 -8.74 11.38
CA VAL A 40 9.58 -7.91 12.53
C VAL A 40 9.95 -6.47 12.22
N GLN A 41 8.95 -5.60 12.16
CA GLN A 41 9.17 -4.17 12.01
C GLN A 41 9.20 -3.52 13.38
N MET A 42 10.39 -3.10 13.81
CA MET A 42 10.63 -2.54 15.12
C MET A 42 11.84 -1.63 15.14
N GLY A 43 11.84 -0.72 16.09
CA GLY A 43 12.92 0.24 16.25
C GLY A 43 12.75 1.47 15.39
N PHE A 44 13.35 2.55 15.87
CA PHE A 44 13.37 3.84 15.20
C PHE A 44 14.81 4.25 14.97
N TYR A 45 15.14 4.38 13.71
CA TYR A 45 16.44 4.83 13.27
C TYR A 45 16.31 6.22 12.63
N GLY A 46 17.41 6.87 12.36
CA GLY A 46 17.39 8.23 11.83
C GLY A 46 17.21 9.29 12.92
N PRO A 47 16.68 10.48 12.62
CA PRO A 47 16.60 11.61 13.55
C PRO A 47 15.88 11.31 14.86
N GLN A 48 14.94 10.37 14.85
CA GLN A 48 14.18 10.00 16.05
C GLN A 48 15.06 9.37 17.12
N LEU A 49 16.00 8.50 16.76
CA LEU A 49 16.89 7.86 17.70
C LEU A 49 17.69 8.92 18.49
N TYR A 50 18.22 9.92 17.79
CA TYR A 50 19.03 10.98 18.38
C TYR A 50 18.20 12.00 19.16
N ALA A 51 16.94 12.20 18.79
CA ALA A 51 16.01 13.07 19.50
C ALA A 51 15.55 12.50 20.86
N PHE A 52 15.58 11.18 21.02
CA PHE A 52 15.03 10.49 22.21
C PHE A 52 16.08 9.71 22.99
N GLY A 53 17.24 9.42 22.42
CA GLY A 53 18.29 8.62 23.05
C GLY A 53 18.90 9.28 24.28
N ASP A 54 19.42 10.51 24.13
CA ASP A 54 20.16 11.25 25.15
C ASP A 54 19.43 12.50 25.67
N THR A 55 18.18 12.73 25.26
CA THR A 55 17.49 13.98 25.55
C THR A 55 16.35 13.81 26.56
N GLU A 56 15.92 14.89 27.20
CA GLU A 56 14.79 14.88 28.16
C GLU A 56 13.44 14.57 27.48
N LEU A 57 13.32 14.77 26.16
CA LEU A 57 12.13 14.42 25.40
C LEU A 57 11.85 12.89 25.39
N GLY A 58 12.76 12.09 25.87
CA GLY A 58 12.98 10.68 25.67
C GLY A 58 11.99 9.67 26.23
N SER A 59 10.78 10.03 26.64
CA SER A 59 9.80 9.01 27.04
C SER A 59 8.41 9.35 26.56
N GLY A 60 7.75 8.40 25.91
CA GLY A 60 6.39 8.53 25.45
C GLY A 60 6.16 7.95 24.06
N TYR A 61 4.91 7.80 23.69
CA TYR A 61 4.53 7.38 22.35
C TYR A 61 5.01 8.42 21.32
N PRO A 62 5.63 7.99 20.19
CA PRO A 62 5.76 6.60 19.75
C PRO A 62 7.07 5.91 20.17
N MET A 63 7.83 6.50 21.06
CA MET A 63 9.25 6.19 21.28
C MET A 63 9.57 5.79 22.72
N SER A 64 8.88 4.81 23.27
CA SER A 64 9.27 4.23 24.57
C SER A 64 10.58 3.43 24.43
N LEU A 65 11.73 4.11 24.50
CA LEU A 65 13.01 3.42 24.57
C LEU A 65 13.23 2.90 25.99
N PRO A 66 13.63 1.62 26.16
CA PRO A 66 13.80 1.03 27.49
C PRO A 66 15.06 1.52 28.20
N VAL A 67 15.97 2.13 27.47
CA VAL A 67 17.25 2.66 27.96
C VAL A 67 17.47 4.07 27.42
N ARG A 68 18.28 4.85 28.15
CA ARG A 68 18.77 6.16 27.69
C ARG A 68 20.22 6.04 27.26
N GLY A 69 20.66 7.01 26.46
CA GLY A 69 21.99 7.00 25.86
C GLY A 69 21.94 6.45 24.44
N VAL A 70 22.50 7.21 23.49
CA VAL A 70 22.48 6.77 22.08
C VAL A 70 23.26 5.47 21.90
N HIS A 71 24.42 5.33 22.55
CA HIS A 71 25.21 4.10 22.47
C HIS A 71 24.47 2.91 23.09
N GLU A 72 23.89 3.10 24.26
CA GLU A 72 23.12 2.08 24.98
C GLU A 72 21.88 1.67 24.18
N VAL A 73 21.20 2.61 23.54
CA VAL A 73 20.06 2.32 22.66
C VAL A 73 20.49 1.52 21.43
N LEU A 74 21.61 1.87 20.80
CA LEU A 74 22.15 1.12 19.65
C LEU A 74 22.53 -0.31 20.04
N ASP A 75 23.19 -0.50 21.19
CA ASP A 75 23.60 -1.82 21.68
C ASP A 75 22.38 -2.67 22.09
N TRP A 76 21.39 -2.06 22.71
CA TRP A 76 20.13 -2.72 23.02
C TRP A 76 19.37 -3.14 21.74
N GLN A 77 19.28 -2.25 20.74
CA GLN A 77 18.66 -2.57 19.44
C GLN A 77 19.40 -3.76 18.77
N LYS A 78 20.72 -3.76 18.82
CA LYS A 78 21.51 -4.87 18.29
C LYS A 78 21.19 -6.20 18.99
N GLN A 79 21.10 -6.20 20.31
CA GLN A 79 20.76 -7.39 21.09
C GLN A 79 19.36 -7.90 20.75
N PHE A 80 18.39 -6.98 20.64
CA PHE A 80 17.03 -7.33 20.23
C PHE A 80 16.99 -7.88 18.80
N ASN A 81 17.66 -7.24 17.85
CA ASN A 81 17.72 -7.70 16.47
C ASN A 81 18.34 -9.12 16.40
N GLN A 82 19.37 -9.40 17.21
CA GLN A 82 19.96 -10.72 17.29
C GLN A 82 18.96 -11.79 17.76
N GLN A 83 18.13 -11.49 18.76
CA GLN A 83 17.09 -12.44 19.21
C GLN A 83 16.11 -12.80 18.07
N ILE A 84 15.77 -11.82 17.21
CA ILE A 84 14.94 -12.10 16.05
C ILE A 84 15.67 -12.92 14.98
N HIS A 85 16.93 -12.64 14.75
CA HIS A 85 17.78 -13.44 13.84
C HIS A 85 17.92 -14.88 14.32
N ASP A 86 18.05 -15.11 15.62
CA ASP A 86 18.17 -16.44 16.22
C ASP A 86 16.93 -17.32 15.99
N ILE A 87 15.75 -16.72 15.84
CA ILE A 87 14.52 -17.42 15.45
C ILE A 87 14.27 -17.46 13.94
N GLY A 88 15.26 -17.02 13.13
CA GLY A 88 15.17 -17.02 11.66
C GLY A 88 14.43 -15.85 11.05
N GLY A 89 14.01 -14.85 11.84
CA GLY A 89 13.34 -13.64 11.37
C GLY A 89 14.30 -12.57 10.85
N LYS A 90 13.76 -11.57 10.19
CA LYS A 90 14.43 -10.35 9.74
C LYS A 90 13.89 -9.15 10.50
N VAL A 91 14.74 -8.18 10.83
CA VAL A 91 14.33 -6.96 11.51
C VAL A 91 14.44 -5.76 10.59
N ILE A 92 13.34 -5.03 10.44
CA ILE A 92 13.35 -3.75 9.73
C ILE A 92 12.88 -2.63 10.65
N GLY A 93 13.46 -1.45 10.50
CA GLY A 93 13.17 -0.31 11.38
C GLY A 93 12.44 0.84 10.69
N HIS A 94 11.84 1.69 11.47
CA HIS A 94 11.34 2.97 10.97
C HIS A 94 12.48 3.96 10.76
N PHE A 95 12.40 4.70 9.66
CA PHE A 95 13.33 5.77 9.37
C PHE A 95 12.56 7.02 8.93
N SER A 96 12.58 8.07 9.75
CA SER A 96 11.96 9.34 9.41
C SER A 96 12.76 10.07 8.33
N MET A 97 12.10 10.40 7.24
CA MET A 97 12.73 11.11 6.11
C MET A 97 12.82 12.62 6.36
N THR A 98 11.87 13.18 7.08
CA THR A 98 11.81 14.62 7.29
C THR A 98 11.68 15.00 8.77
N ILE A 99 10.78 14.38 9.53
CA ILE A 99 10.49 14.81 10.89
C ILE A 99 11.64 14.47 11.85
N ALA A 100 12.13 15.50 12.55
CA ALA A 100 12.94 15.41 13.73
C ALA A 100 12.15 15.99 14.92
N TRP A 101 12.02 15.20 16.00
CA TRP A 101 11.31 15.61 17.20
C TRP A 101 12.16 16.56 18.03
N GLY A 102 11.58 17.64 18.49
CA GLY A 102 12.25 18.64 19.33
C GLY A 102 11.61 20.01 19.24
N ASP A 103 11.81 20.78 20.29
CA ASP A 103 11.33 22.15 20.41
C ASP A 103 12.52 23.12 20.28
N PRO A 104 12.55 23.97 19.24
CA PRO A 104 13.65 24.90 19.04
C PRO A 104 13.75 25.97 20.16
N GLU A 105 12.60 26.40 20.75
CA GLU A 105 12.58 27.45 21.79
C GLU A 105 13.09 26.90 23.12
N LYS A 106 12.76 25.63 23.44
CA LYS A 106 13.20 24.97 24.66
C LYS A 106 14.52 24.23 24.51
N ASN A 107 15.04 24.15 23.30
CA ASN A 107 16.23 23.36 22.97
C ASN A 107 16.14 21.91 23.43
N THR A 108 15.01 21.22 23.11
CA THR A 108 14.80 19.82 23.49
C THR A 108 14.85 18.90 22.25
N GLY A 109 15.00 17.59 22.50
CA GLY A 109 14.99 16.57 21.47
C GLY A 109 16.17 16.71 20.50
N PHE A 110 15.91 16.75 19.20
CA PHE A 110 16.97 16.84 18.20
C PHE A 110 17.78 18.14 18.31
N PHE A 111 17.18 19.24 18.79
CA PHE A 111 17.90 20.49 19.04
C PHE A 111 18.88 20.36 20.20
N GLU A 112 18.50 19.71 21.28
CA GLU A 112 19.37 19.41 22.42
C GLU A 112 20.55 18.52 21.98
N SER A 113 20.25 17.46 21.22
CA SER A 113 21.28 16.58 20.65
C SER A 113 22.21 17.32 19.69
N TYR A 114 21.69 18.18 18.83
CA TYR A 114 22.49 18.90 17.82
C TYR A 114 23.28 20.06 18.41
N ASN A 115 22.66 20.90 19.23
CA ASN A 115 23.27 22.13 19.75
C ASN A 115 24.11 21.89 21.00
N GLY A 116 23.83 20.83 21.77
CA GLY A 116 24.52 20.52 23.01
C GLY A 116 25.85 19.79 22.83
N ASP A 117 26.40 19.36 23.95
CA ASP A 117 27.64 18.57 24.00
C ASP A 117 27.41 17.09 23.64
N SER A 118 26.14 16.69 23.47
CA SER A 118 25.71 15.32 23.15
C SER A 118 25.74 14.98 21.65
N TRP A 119 26.38 15.82 20.82
CA TRP A 119 26.58 15.45 19.41
C TRP A 119 27.60 14.30 19.27
N HIS A 120 27.15 13.19 18.75
CA HIS A 120 27.94 11.96 18.59
C HIS A 120 28.83 12.00 17.34
N THR A 121 29.90 12.80 17.40
CA THR A 121 30.86 12.97 16.28
C THR A 121 31.46 11.63 15.84
N GLU A 122 31.69 10.70 16.76
CA GLU A 122 32.23 9.36 16.46
C GLU A 122 31.26 8.47 15.66
N LEU A 123 29.94 8.75 15.73
CA LEU A 123 28.92 8.03 14.99
C LEU A 123 28.56 8.76 13.68
N LEU A 124 28.28 10.07 13.80
CA LEU A 124 27.71 10.88 12.73
C LEU A 124 28.73 11.72 11.97
N GLY A 125 29.95 11.80 12.48
CA GLY A 125 30.97 12.72 11.97
C GLY A 125 30.73 14.17 12.46
N PRO A 126 31.51 15.14 11.94
CA PRO A 126 31.32 16.54 12.30
C PRO A 126 29.95 17.03 11.86
N LYS A 127 29.40 17.98 12.61
CA LYS A 127 28.13 18.63 12.25
C LYS A 127 28.19 19.14 10.80
N PRO A 128 27.20 18.84 9.96
CA PRO A 128 27.23 19.23 8.56
C PRO A 128 27.07 20.75 8.35
N VAL A 129 26.46 21.43 9.31
CA VAL A 129 26.27 22.88 9.38
C VAL A 129 26.37 23.35 10.84
N ASP A 130 26.62 24.63 11.08
CA ASP A 130 26.74 25.15 12.44
C ASP A 130 25.39 25.29 13.13
N GLN A 131 24.36 25.64 12.39
CA GLN A 131 23.00 25.83 12.91
C GLN A 131 22.02 24.83 12.30
N ILE A 132 21.18 24.25 13.14
CA ILE A 132 20.16 23.30 12.68
C ILE A 132 19.14 23.92 11.74
N ASP A 133 18.91 25.22 11.84
CA ASP A 133 18.06 26.02 10.95
C ASP A 133 18.40 25.84 9.47
N ASP A 134 19.69 25.62 9.17
CA ASP A 134 20.15 25.44 7.79
C ASP A 134 19.80 24.05 7.22
N LEU A 135 19.28 23.13 8.05
CA LEU A 135 18.88 21.79 7.64
C LEU A 135 17.38 21.65 7.40
N VAL A 136 16.56 22.52 8.01
CA VAL A 136 15.12 22.30 8.14
C VAL A 136 14.27 23.08 7.15
N HIS A 137 13.02 22.72 7.05
CA HIS A 137 12.02 23.40 6.25
C HIS A 137 11.81 24.83 6.73
N LYS A 138 11.71 25.76 5.78
CA LYS A 138 11.49 27.18 6.04
C LYS A 138 10.21 27.69 5.39
N GLN A 139 9.56 28.61 6.06
CA GLN A 139 8.50 29.45 5.52
C GLN A 139 9.09 30.45 4.50
N PRO A 140 8.25 31.14 3.70
CA PRO A 140 8.74 32.17 2.77
C PRO A 140 9.51 33.31 3.41
N ASP A 141 9.24 33.62 4.68
CA ASP A 141 9.94 34.63 5.48
C ASP A 141 11.27 34.15 6.09
N GLY A 142 11.63 32.89 5.84
CA GLY A 142 12.85 32.25 6.34
C GLY A 142 12.75 31.62 7.72
N GLN A 143 11.61 31.73 8.39
CA GLN A 143 11.41 31.07 9.68
C GLN A 143 11.26 29.56 9.54
N MET A 144 11.69 28.78 10.54
CA MET A 144 11.48 27.34 10.59
C MET A 144 10.00 27.00 10.63
N ILE A 145 9.63 25.90 9.96
CA ILE A 145 8.32 25.29 10.10
C ILE A 145 8.36 24.37 11.32
N VAL A 146 7.64 24.74 12.37
CA VAL A 146 7.49 23.97 13.61
C VAL A 146 6.06 23.48 13.72
N GLY A 147 5.87 22.24 14.11
CA GLY A 147 4.55 21.65 14.34
C GLY A 147 4.49 20.86 15.63
N ASP A 148 3.31 20.33 15.95
CA ASP A 148 3.09 19.38 17.03
C ASP A 148 2.41 18.12 16.47
N ARG A 149 2.82 16.96 16.97
CA ARG A 149 2.17 15.69 16.69
C ARG A 149 2.33 14.76 17.88
N TYR A 150 1.24 14.16 18.31
CA TYR A 150 1.19 13.28 19.47
C TYR A 150 1.64 13.94 20.78
N GLY A 151 1.51 15.27 20.89
CA GLY A 151 2.01 16.05 22.03
C GLY A 151 3.52 16.30 22.01
N PHE A 152 4.19 16.04 20.89
CA PHE A 152 5.61 16.32 20.71
C PHE A 152 5.82 17.39 19.63
N PRO A 153 6.58 18.44 19.94
CA PRO A 153 7.00 19.41 18.91
C PRO A 153 7.95 18.75 17.93
N TRP A 154 7.90 19.20 16.68
CA TRP A 154 8.76 18.69 15.61
C TRP A 154 9.16 19.79 14.64
N VAL A 155 10.28 19.57 13.99
CA VAL A 155 10.71 20.26 12.78
C VAL A 155 10.90 19.26 11.64
N ALA A 156 10.91 19.73 10.42
CA ALA A 156 11.14 18.87 9.26
C ALA A 156 12.44 19.24 8.56
N GLY A 157 13.35 18.29 8.38
CA GLY A 157 14.52 18.43 7.55
C GLY A 157 14.19 18.46 6.07
N CYS A 158 14.92 19.24 5.31
CA CYS A 158 14.63 19.47 3.89
C CYS A 158 15.26 18.39 3.00
N SER A 159 14.43 17.61 2.31
CA SER A 159 14.88 16.57 1.37
C SER A 159 15.70 17.13 0.18
N ASN A 160 15.61 18.41 -0.14
CA ASN A 160 16.44 19.05 -1.16
C ASN A 160 17.77 19.59 -0.60
N ASN A 161 17.93 19.61 0.73
CA ASN A 161 19.17 20.08 1.36
C ASN A 161 20.24 18.96 1.37
N PRO A 162 21.39 19.17 0.71
CA PRO A 162 22.44 18.14 0.64
C PRO A 162 23.05 17.81 2.01
N ASN A 163 23.03 18.74 2.96
CA ASN A 163 23.55 18.52 4.31
C ASN A 163 22.62 17.62 5.14
N TRP A 164 21.30 17.77 4.97
CA TRP A 164 20.32 16.85 5.57
C TRP A 164 20.48 15.44 5.01
N ARG A 165 20.63 15.29 3.71
CA ARG A 165 20.90 14.00 3.06
C ARG A 165 22.23 13.38 3.53
N LYS A 166 23.28 14.19 3.69
CA LYS A 166 24.57 13.74 4.22
C LYS A 166 24.45 13.18 5.63
N LEU A 167 23.70 13.86 6.50
CA LEU A 167 23.42 13.40 7.86
C LEU A 167 22.66 12.07 7.85
N HIS A 168 21.63 11.97 7.05
CA HIS A 168 20.83 10.74 6.92
C HIS A 168 21.63 9.55 6.40
N ARG A 169 22.58 9.75 5.47
CA ARG A 169 23.50 8.67 5.06
C ARG A 169 24.25 8.11 6.25
N LYS A 170 24.76 8.97 7.13
CA LYS A 170 25.45 8.54 8.33
C LYS A 170 24.55 7.78 9.30
N MET A 171 23.32 8.24 9.49
CA MET A 171 22.35 7.53 10.33
C MET A 171 22.02 6.14 9.78
N VAL A 172 21.88 5.99 8.45
CA VAL A 172 21.67 4.67 7.80
C VAL A 172 22.91 3.77 7.99
N GLU A 173 24.12 4.30 7.80
CA GLU A 173 25.37 3.57 8.04
C GLU A 173 25.45 3.05 9.48
N VAL A 174 25.17 3.91 10.46
CA VAL A 174 25.16 3.56 11.90
C VAL A 174 24.14 2.46 12.19
N ALA A 175 22.92 2.59 11.70
CA ALA A 175 21.87 1.59 11.92
C ALA A 175 22.25 0.21 11.36
N ILE A 176 22.80 0.15 10.16
CA ILE A 176 23.23 -1.11 9.55
C ILE A 176 24.43 -1.71 10.30
N ILE A 177 25.46 -0.92 10.57
CA ILE A 177 26.71 -1.41 11.13
C ILE A 177 26.61 -1.71 12.63
N ARG A 178 25.93 -0.84 13.38
CA ARG A 178 25.86 -0.95 14.84
C ARG A 178 24.71 -1.85 15.32
N CYS A 179 23.57 -1.86 14.62
CA CYS A 179 22.38 -2.58 15.04
C CYS A 179 22.11 -3.85 14.23
N ASP A 180 22.83 -4.07 13.11
CA ASP A 180 22.59 -5.17 12.18
C ASP A 180 21.12 -5.27 11.72
N VAL A 181 20.51 -4.12 11.41
CA VAL A 181 19.15 -4.05 10.90
C VAL A 181 19.10 -4.60 9.47
N ASP A 182 18.04 -5.33 9.11
CA ASP A 182 17.86 -5.93 7.79
C ASP A 182 17.15 -5.02 6.80
N GLY A 183 16.64 -3.87 7.25
CA GLY A 183 15.95 -2.97 6.36
C GLY A 183 15.28 -1.79 7.04
N PHE A 184 14.59 -1.01 6.23
CA PHE A 184 13.90 0.19 6.69
C PHE A 184 12.54 0.36 6.03
N VAL A 185 11.59 0.90 6.81
CA VAL A 185 10.39 1.52 6.28
C VAL A 185 10.54 3.02 6.43
N SER A 186 10.64 3.74 5.32
CA SER A 186 10.66 5.20 5.33
C SER A 186 9.29 5.74 5.72
N LEU A 187 9.27 6.70 6.65
CA LEU A 187 8.05 7.39 7.07
C LEU A 187 8.25 8.90 7.13
N TYR A 188 7.15 9.63 7.27
CA TYR A 188 7.16 11.09 7.20
C TYR A 188 7.82 11.60 5.92
N ASN A 189 7.40 11.05 4.79
CA ASN A 189 7.88 11.39 3.44
C ASN A 189 7.22 12.69 2.94
N TYR A 190 7.12 13.69 3.83
CA TYR A 190 6.31 14.86 3.61
C TYR A 190 7.16 16.09 3.32
N ASN A 191 6.70 16.88 2.36
CA ASN A 191 7.10 18.27 2.23
C ASN A 191 6.03 19.13 2.94
N HIS A 192 6.44 19.85 3.96
CA HIS A 192 5.53 20.71 4.75
C HIS A 192 5.41 22.12 4.16
N GLY A 193 5.50 22.27 2.84
CA GLY A 193 5.47 23.58 2.17
C GLY A 193 6.78 24.33 2.28
N CYS A 194 7.91 23.63 2.24
CA CYS A 194 9.23 24.25 2.37
C CYS A 194 9.53 25.25 1.24
N ALA A 195 9.80 26.49 1.60
CA ALA A 195 10.17 27.58 0.73
C ALA A 195 11.65 28.00 0.85
N CYS A 196 12.53 27.13 1.35
CA CYS A 196 13.96 27.42 1.44
C CYS A 196 14.62 27.55 0.04
N ASP A 197 15.82 28.10 -0.03
CA ASP A 197 16.53 28.33 -1.28
C ASP A 197 16.78 27.04 -2.06
N TYR A 198 17.09 25.93 -1.39
CA TYR A 198 17.26 24.62 -2.03
C TYR A 198 15.97 24.16 -2.72
N CYS A 199 14.81 24.31 -2.07
CA CYS A 199 13.52 23.95 -2.65
C CYS A 199 13.15 24.87 -3.80
N ASN A 200 13.34 26.18 -3.67
CA ASN A 200 13.09 27.15 -4.73
C ASN A 200 13.94 26.87 -5.97
N GLN A 201 15.23 26.65 -5.80
CA GLN A 201 16.14 26.32 -6.90
C GLN A 201 15.77 24.99 -7.57
N ALA A 202 15.52 23.96 -6.77
CA ALA A 202 15.19 22.64 -7.27
C ALA A 202 13.83 22.62 -8.00
N PHE A 203 12.82 23.37 -7.52
CA PHE A 203 11.51 23.43 -8.17
C PHE A 203 11.56 24.16 -9.52
N ARG A 204 12.32 25.25 -9.61
CA ARG A 204 12.55 25.93 -10.90
C ARG A 204 13.23 25.01 -11.91
N ALA A 205 14.29 24.31 -11.49
CA ALA A 205 14.97 23.33 -12.33
C ALA A 205 14.03 22.21 -12.78
N TYR A 206 13.19 21.72 -11.87
CA TYR A 206 12.18 20.69 -12.14
C TYR A 206 11.16 21.13 -13.20
N LEU A 207 10.67 22.38 -13.15
CA LEU A 207 9.75 22.91 -14.15
C LEU A 207 10.42 23.06 -15.51
N LEU A 208 11.66 23.60 -15.56
CA LEU A 208 12.42 23.79 -16.80
C LEU A 208 12.83 22.48 -17.49
N ASP A 209 13.00 21.41 -16.73
CA ASP A 209 13.24 20.06 -17.29
C ASP A 209 12.04 19.51 -18.06
N ARG A 210 10.83 19.97 -17.74
CA ARG A 210 9.55 19.45 -18.26
C ARG A 210 8.84 20.36 -19.23
N TYR A 211 9.04 21.65 -19.10
CA TYR A 211 8.27 22.68 -19.80
C TYR A 211 9.17 23.76 -20.33
N SER A 212 8.87 24.24 -21.51
CA SER A 212 9.46 25.48 -22.00
C SER A 212 8.97 26.70 -21.20
N PRO A 213 9.71 27.80 -21.15
CA PRO A 213 9.26 29.02 -20.48
C PRO A 213 7.87 29.51 -20.93
N LYS A 214 7.55 29.36 -22.22
CA LYS A 214 6.22 29.71 -22.76
C LYS A 214 5.12 28.82 -22.20
N GLU A 215 5.38 27.53 -22.05
CA GLU A 215 4.42 26.61 -21.45
C GLU A 215 4.25 26.85 -19.96
N ILE A 216 5.32 27.19 -19.25
CA ILE A 216 5.27 27.54 -17.81
C ILE A 216 4.35 28.75 -17.61
N ASN A 217 4.53 29.80 -18.42
CA ASN A 217 3.64 30.95 -18.37
C ASN A 217 2.19 30.59 -18.68
N SER A 218 1.94 29.92 -19.80
CA SER A 218 0.57 29.65 -20.25
C SER A 218 -0.19 28.63 -19.42
N LYS A 219 0.49 27.66 -18.78
CA LYS A 219 -0.14 26.59 -18.00
C LYS A 219 -0.24 26.90 -16.52
N PHE A 220 0.72 27.66 -15.99
CA PHE A 220 0.90 27.84 -14.56
C PHE A 220 0.79 29.29 -14.09
N ASP A 221 0.57 30.23 -15.02
CA ASP A 221 0.47 31.67 -14.74
C ASP A 221 1.74 32.23 -14.06
N ILE A 222 2.90 31.76 -14.51
CA ILE A 222 4.21 32.21 -14.01
C ILE A 222 4.89 33.03 -15.11
N ASP A 223 4.86 34.35 -14.97
CA ASP A 223 5.47 35.28 -15.94
C ASP A 223 7.00 35.24 -15.91
N ASN A 224 7.56 35.15 -14.72
CA ASN A 224 9.01 35.13 -14.52
C ASN A 224 9.41 34.08 -13.51
N LEU A 225 9.94 32.97 -14.03
CA LEU A 225 10.34 31.83 -13.22
C LEU A 225 11.54 32.13 -12.29
N ASP A 226 12.43 33.07 -12.68
CA ASP A 226 13.60 33.43 -11.86
C ASP A 226 13.20 34.14 -10.57
N SER A 227 12.13 34.92 -10.63
CA SER A 227 11.56 35.60 -9.46
C SER A 227 10.53 34.75 -8.71
N PHE A 228 10.04 33.66 -9.31
CA PHE A 228 9.06 32.78 -8.66
C PHE A 228 9.62 32.17 -7.38
N ARG A 229 8.80 32.18 -6.31
CA ARG A 229 9.12 31.59 -5.02
C ARG A 229 7.95 30.73 -4.54
N LEU A 230 8.29 29.60 -3.93
CA LEU A 230 7.32 28.78 -3.20
C LEU A 230 6.76 29.58 -2.02
N ASP A 231 5.45 29.57 -1.87
CA ASP A 231 4.73 30.39 -0.88
C ASP A 231 4.32 29.61 0.38
N GLY A 232 4.82 28.39 0.53
CA GLY A 232 4.49 27.52 1.67
C GLY A 232 3.21 26.71 1.50
N THR A 233 2.40 26.96 0.47
CA THR A 233 1.18 26.20 0.18
C THR A 233 1.41 25.12 -0.87
N LEU A 234 2.23 25.40 -1.87
CA LEU A 234 2.53 24.48 -2.96
C LEU A 234 3.33 23.27 -2.49
N GLY A 235 2.92 22.09 -2.94
CA GLY A 235 3.62 20.82 -2.67
C GLY A 235 3.55 20.36 -1.21
N LYS A 236 2.70 20.97 -0.40
CA LYS A 236 2.50 20.56 0.99
C LYS A 236 1.88 19.17 1.04
N SER A 237 2.53 18.25 1.72
CA SER A 237 2.10 16.86 1.84
C SER A 237 1.56 16.55 3.24
N PRO A 238 0.55 15.68 3.40
CA PRO A 238 -0.20 15.02 2.34
C PRO A 238 -0.98 16.06 1.52
N GLY A 239 -0.66 16.09 0.21
CA GLY A 239 -1.19 17.11 -0.69
C GLY A 239 -2.61 16.79 -1.14
N TRP A 240 -3.46 17.78 -1.10
CA TRP A 240 -4.77 17.79 -1.72
C TRP A 240 -4.82 18.95 -2.71
N ILE A 241 -5.65 18.83 -3.73
CA ILE A 241 -5.97 19.99 -4.54
C ILE A 241 -6.81 20.92 -3.68
N ASP A 242 -6.30 22.12 -3.47
CA ASP A 242 -6.99 23.17 -2.74
C ASP A 242 -7.77 24.04 -3.73
N PRO A 243 -9.12 24.00 -3.74
CA PRO A 243 -9.93 24.81 -4.65
C PRO A 243 -9.80 26.32 -4.36
N ASP A 244 -9.41 26.70 -3.15
CA ASP A 244 -9.25 28.09 -2.71
C ASP A 244 -7.81 28.60 -2.92
N SER A 245 -6.92 27.76 -3.44
CA SER A 245 -5.54 28.13 -3.73
C SER A 245 -5.48 29.22 -4.82
N PRO A 246 -4.60 30.23 -4.68
CA PRO A 246 -4.35 31.19 -5.74
C PRO A 246 -3.66 30.59 -6.96
N HIS A 247 -3.17 29.33 -6.84
CA HIS A 247 -2.42 28.65 -7.89
C HIS A 247 -3.29 27.77 -8.75
N PRO A 248 -3.07 27.72 -10.06
CA PRO A 248 -3.76 26.79 -10.95
C PRO A 248 -3.62 25.32 -10.49
N VAL A 249 -4.64 24.51 -10.69
CA VAL A 249 -4.64 23.07 -10.35
C VAL A 249 -3.42 22.34 -10.93
N GLY A 250 -3.05 22.67 -12.17
CA GLY A 250 -1.86 22.11 -12.81
C GLY A 250 -0.57 22.38 -12.04
N LEU A 251 -0.38 23.59 -11.50
CA LEU A 251 0.80 23.93 -10.70
C LEU A 251 0.79 23.20 -9.34
N GLN A 252 -0.37 23.09 -8.71
CA GLN A 252 -0.50 22.32 -7.48
C GLN A 252 -0.10 20.84 -7.68
N ILE A 253 -0.53 20.23 -8.78
CA ILE A 253 -0.16 18.85 -9.14
C ILE A 253 1.34 18.73 -9.40
N GLU A 254 1.93 19.67 -10.16
CA GLU A 254 3.38 19.64 -10.42
C GLU A 254 4.19 19.87 -9.14
N ALA A 255 3.74 20.70 -8.21
CA ALA A 255 4.39 20.88 -6.92
C ALA A 255 4.32 19.62 -6.05
N MET A 256 3.21 18.86 -6.07
CA MET A 256 3.13 17.56 -5.40
C MET A 256 4.07 16.53 -6.04
N ARG A 257 4.13 16.49 -7.37
CA ARG A 257 5.08 15.63 -8.11
C ARG A 257 6.52 15.95 -7.81
N PHE A 258 6.85 17.24 -7.75
CA PHE A 258 8.17 17.72 -7.35
C PHE A 258 8.51 17.27 -5.92
N SER A 259 7.59 17.43 -4.98
CA SER A 259 7.77 16.97 -3.60
C SER A 259 8.10 15.47 -3.54
N GLN A 260 7.36 14.65 -4.27
CA GLN A 260 7.61 13.21 -4.34
C GLN A 260 8.92 12.86 -5.06
N SER A 261 9.28 13.61 -6.10
CA SER A 261 10.57 13.46 -6.79
C SER A 261 11.74 13.78 -5.86
N SER A 262 11.62 14.83 -5.06
CA SER A 262 12.63 15.21 -4.06
C SER A 262 12.79 14.14 -2.98
N TRP A 263 11.67 13.62 -2.47
CA TRP A 263 11.68 12.49 -1.55
C TRP A 263 12.34 11.26 -2.16
N LYS A 264 12.00 10.91 -3.40
CA LYS A 264 12.57 9.74 -4.09
C LYS A 264 14.08 9.87 -4.29
N GLN A 265 14.57 11.04 -4.68
CA GLN A 265 16.01 11.29 -4.79
C GLN A 265 16.72 11.13 -3.46
N HIS A 266 16.14 11.62 -2.37
CA HIS A 266 16.67 11.46 -1.02
C HIS A 266 16.68 9.98 -0.60
N TYR A 267 15.57 9.26 -0.82
CA TYR A 267 15.44 7.82 -0.58
C TYR A 267 16.50 7.01 -1.32
N ASP A 268 16.70 7.29 -2.61
CA ASP A 268 17.72 6.61 -3.42
C ASP A 268 19.13 6.85 -2.91
N GLU A 269 19.41 8.06 -2.48
CA GLU A 269 20.72 8.41 -1.96
C GLU A 269 21.06 7.67 -0.67
N ILE A 270 20.12 7.60 0.28
CA ILE A 270 20.40 7.04 1.60
C ILE A 270 20.22 5.53 1.66
N PHE A 271 19.18 4.98 1.02
CA PHE A 271 18.89 3.56 1.11
C PHE A 271 19.47 2.74 -0.04
N ILE A 272 19.36 3.23 -1.29
CA ILE A 272 19.84 2.47 -2.44
C ILE A 272 21.37 2.62 -2.58
N LYS A 273 21.84 3.87 -2.72
CA LYS A 273 23.28 4.11 -2.97
C LYS A 273 24.15 3.88 -1.73
N THR A 274 23.63 4.14 -0.54
CA THR A 274 24.38 3.93 0.72
C THR A 274 24.01 2.61 1.37
N GLY A 275 22.74 2.39 1.68
CA GLY A 275 22.28 1.23 2.43
C GLY A 275 22.54 -0.10 1.71
N ARG A 276 22.09 -0.25 0.46
CA ARG A 276 22.32 -1.49 -0.32
C ARG A 276 23.78 -1.71 -0.72
N LYS A 277 24.62 -0.68 -0.69
CA LYS A 277 26.07 -0.86 -0.83
C LYS A 277 26.67 -1.58 0.38
N LEU A 278 26.14 -1.32 1.59
CA LEU A 278 26.58 -1.95 2.84
C LEU A 278 25.92 -3.32 3.05
N LYS A 279 24.64 -3.44 2.74
CA LYS A 279 23.84 -4.66 2.88
C LYS A 279 23.00 -4.84 1.60
N PRO A 280 23.50 -5.62 0.60
CA PRO A 280 22.86 -5.72 -0.72
C PRO A 280 21.42 -6.24 -0.71
N ASP A 281 21.07 -7.07 0.27
CA ASP A 281 19.75 -7.66 0.47
C ASP A 281 18.84 -6.83 1.38
N LEU A 282 19.19 -5.57 1.65
CA LEU A 282 18.42 -4.66 2.50
C LEU A 282 16.95 -4.60 2.05
N ILE A 283 16.05 -4.88 2.99
CA ILE A 283 14.59 -4.83 2.77
C ILE A 283 14.14 -3.38 2.89
N LEU A 284 13.49 -2.88 1.86
CA LEU A 284 13.07 -1.49 1.80
C LEU A 284 11.57 -1.36 1.61
N GLY A 285 10.98 -0.46 2.37
CA GLY A 285 9.58 -0.12 2.25
C GLY A 285 9.34 1.37 2.43
N SER A 286 8.17 1.82 2.07
CA SER A 286 7.71 3.16 2.37
C SER A 286 6.31 3.16 2.96
N TRP A 287 6.13 3.97 3.97
CA TRP A 287 4.82 4.31 4.50
C TRP A 287 4.15 5.32 3.58
N ASN A 288 2.89 5.12 3.29
CA ASN A 288 2.13 5.99 2.40
C ASN A 288 0.64 6.00 2.73
N HIS A 289 -0.06 6.95 2.13
CA HIS A 289 -1.49 7.15 2.32
C HIS A 289 -2.31 6.73 1.07
N LEU A 290 -1.84 5.75 0.34
CA LEU A 290 -2.47 5.27 -0.90
C LEU A 290 -3.96 4.91 -0.78
N GLY A 291 -4.41 4.57 0.42
CA GLY A 291 -5.80 4.22 0.66
C GLY A 291 -6.82 5.31 0.36
N PHE A 292 -6.41 6.54 0.27
CA PHE A 292 -7.30 7.61 -0.16
C PHE A 292 -7.65 7.52 -1.65
N MET A 293 -6.80 6.90 -2.49
CA MET A 293 -6.99 6.74 -3.94
C MET A 293 -7.20 8.05 -4.73
N LYS A 294 -7.15 9.19 -4.05
CA LYS A 294 -7.38 10.55 -4.58
C LYS A 294 -6.07 11.26 -4.85
N HIS A 295 -6.14 12.59 -5.06
CA HIS A 295 -4.95 13.43 -5.11
C HIS A 295 -4.17 13.30 -3.81
N HIS A 296 -3.09 12.59 -3.86
CA HIS A 296 -2.20 12.38 -2.74
C HIS A 296 -0.81 12.09 -3.25
N GLU A 297 0.18 12.16 -2.35
CA GLU A 297 1.59 12.06 -2.72
C GLU A 297 1.90 11.02 -3.80
N ARG A 298 1.55 9.77 -3.58
CA ARG A 298 1.87 8.67 -4.52
C ARG A 298 1.02 8.68 -5.78
N ASN A 299 -0.24 9.09 -5.69
CA ASN A 299 -1.14 9.06 -6.84
C ASN A 299 -0.79 10.06 -7.93
N VAL A 300 -0.07 11.11 -7.59
CA VAL A 300 0.41 12.10 -8.58
C VAL A 300 1.82 11.83 -9.09
N MET A 301 2.52 10.81 -8.56
CA MET A 301 3.84 10.43 -9.06
C MET A 301 3.77 9.94 -10.51
N PRO A 302 4.81 10.19 -11.30
CA PRO A 302 4.96 9.53 -12.59
C PRO A 302 4.94 8.00 -12.46
N LYS A 303 4.36 7.32 -13.44
CA LYS A 303 4.20 5.85 -13.44
C LYS A 303 5.54 5.12 -13.21
N GLU A 304 6.60 5.59 -13.84
CA GLU A 304 7.95 5.02 -13.75
C GLU A 304 8.61 5.18 -12.38
N MET A 305 8.08 6.05 -11.53
CA MET A 305 8.53 6.23 -10.14
C MET A 305 7.77 5.33 -9.17
N TRP A 306 6.64 4.76 -9.59
CA TRP A 306 5.92 3.80 -8.78
C TRP A 306 6.70 2.49 -8.68
N GLY A 307 6.76 1.96 -7.46
CA GLY A 307 7.39 0.69 -7.23
C GLY A 307 8.89 0.63 -7.55
N CYS A 308 9.58 1.77 -7.69
CA CYS A 308 11.03 1.76 -7.78
C CYS A 308 11.59 1.04 -6.55
N ASP A 309 12.68 0.56 -6.51
CA ASP A 309 13.55 -0.11 -5.53
C ASP A 309 12.99 -0.51 -4.14
N GLU A 310 11.73 -0.24 -3.85
CA GLU A 310 11.04 -0.71 -2.66
C GLU A 310 10.64 -2.18 -2.81
N ASP A 311 10.76 -2.95 -1.75
CA ASP A 311 10.29 -4.34 -1.70
C ASP A 311 8.83 -4.42 -1.25
N LEU A 312 8.39 -3.46 -0.43
CA LEU A 312 7.03 -3.40 0.12
C LEU A 312 6.48 -1.97 0.21
N LEU A 313 5.16 -1.87 0.20
CA LEU A 313 4.44 -0.63 0.47
C LEU A 313 3.62 -0.76 1.75
N TRP A 314 3.87 0.11 2.71
CA TRP A 314 3.17 0.11 3.97
C TRP A 314 1.94 1.01 3.93
N TYR A 315 0.77 0.40 3.98
CA TYR A 315 -0.51 1.07 3.88
C TYR A 315 -1.02 1.49 5.26
N SER A 316 -0.94 2.76 5.59
CA SER A 316 -1.24 3.27 6.93
C SER A 316 -2.66 3.79 7.12
N THR A 317 -3.34 4.09 6.05
CA THR A 317 -4.66 4.70 6.12
C THR A 317 -5.68 3.87 5.37
N GLY A 318 -6.89 3.98 5.78
CA GLY A 318 -8.00 3.30 5.20
C GLY A 318 -8.92 2.76 6.27
N ALA A 319 -10.09 2.35 5.83
CA ALA A 319 -11.01 1.63 6.66
C ALA A 319 -10.33 0.37 7.20
N GLY A 320 -10.70 -0.05 8.36
CA GLY A 320 -10.42 -1.38 8.82
C GLY A 320 -11.01 -2.45 7.90
N THR A 321 -11.23 -3.64 8.42
CA THR A 321 -11.90 -4.71 7.68
C THR A 321 -13.33 -4.33 7.25
N GLY A 322 -13.80 -3.14 7.59
CA GLY A 322 -15.18 -2.71 7.38
C GLY A 322 -16.13 -3.33 8.40
N THR A 323 -17.42 -3.05 8.29
CA THR A 323 -18.47 -3.59 9.15
C THR A 323 -19.61 -4.22 8.34
N VAL A 324 -20.21 -5.26 8.89
CA VAL A 324 -21.40 -5.88 8.29
C VAL A 324 -22.57 -4.91 8.38
N ALA A 325 -22.69 -4.19 9.50
CA ALA A 325 -23.76 -3.23 9.73
C ALA A 325 -23.76 -2.07 8.71
N ASN A 326 -22.58 -1.61 8.28
CA ASN A 326 -22.46 -0.55 7.27
C ASN A 326 -22.50 -1.08 5.83
N GLY A 327 -22.47 -2.39 5.63
CA GLY A 327 -22.41 -3.01 4.31
C GLY A 327 -21.05 -2.88 3.61
N ASP A 328 -19.97 -2.55 4.33
CA ASP A 328 -18.63 -2.32 3.78
C ASP A 328 -17.59 -3.35 4.23
N ALA A 329 -18.04 -4.49 4.75
CA ALA A 329 -17.17 -5.59 5.15
C ALA A 329 -16.24 -6.02 4.01
N GLY A 330 -14.93 -6.06 4.28
CA GLY A 330 -13.90 -6.43 3.32
C GLY A 330 -13.54 -5.34 2.29
N VAL A 331 -14.01 -4.10 2.46
CA VAL A 331 -13.72 -2.98 1.53
C VAL A 331 -12.22 -2.75 1.33
N ARG A 332 -11.40 -3.08 2.33
CA ARG A 332 -9.93 -2.94 2.26
C ARG A 332 -9.30 -3.84 1.19
N MET A 333 -9.92 -4.95 0.82
CA MET A 333 -9.42 -5.80 -0.27
C MET A 333 -9.40 -5.07 -1.62
N LEU A 334 -10.33 -4.16 -1.87
CA LEU A 334 -10.28 -3.28 -3.05
C LEU A 334 -9.04 -2.37 -3.02
N ASN A 335 -8.71 -1.82 -1.85
CA ASN A 335 -7.52 -0.99 -1.68
C ASN A 335 -6.23 -1.79 -1.93
N LEU A 336 -6.18 -3.05 -1.50
CA LEU A 336 -5.03 -3.93 -1.74
C LEU A 336 -4.86 -4.27 -3.22
N LYS A 337 -5.95 -4.55 -3.95
CA LYS A 337 -5.94 -4.74 -5.40
C LYS A 337 -5.46 -3.47 -6.14
N PHE A 338 -5.91 -2.31 -5.70
CA PHE A 338 -5.46 -1.02 -6.23
C PHE A 338 -3.95 -0.81 -6.01
N ILE A 339 -3.45 -1.03 -4.80
CA ILE A 339 -2.02 -0.92 -4.49
C ILE A 339 -1.21 -1.91 -5.32
N TRP A 340 -1.67 -3.13 -5.45
CA TRP A 340 -1.02 -4.17 -6.24
C TRP A 340 -0.83 -3.75 -7.69
N GLU A 341 -1.89 -3.27 -8.34
CA GLU A 341 -1.81 -2.79 -9.73
C GLU A 341 -0.89 -1.58 -9.90
N LEU A 342 -1.09 -0.54 -9.09
CA LEU A 342 -0.35 0.71 -9.28
C LEU A 342 1.12 0.62 -8.86
N SER A 343 1.45 -0.24 -7.93
CA SER A 343 2.84 -0.41 -7.46
C SER A 343 3.68 -1.33 -8.36
N GLY A 344 3.10 -1.95 -9.37
CA GLY A 344 3.76 -2.98 -10.15
C GLY A 344 3.99 -4.26 -9.34
N HIS A 345 2.97 -4.67 -8.60
CA HIS A 345 2.91 -5.89 -7.80
C HIS A 345 3.90 -5.93 -6.61
N LYS A 346 4.03 -4.80 -5.91
CA LYS A 346 4.76 -4.74 -4.64
C LYS A 346 3.95 -5.35 -3.52
N LEU A 347 4.65 -5.87 -2.53
CA LEU A 347 4.03 -6.46 -1.35
C LEU A 347 3.27 -5.39 -0.56
N PRO A 348 1.93 -5.47 -0.44
CA PRO A 348 1.16 -4.52 0.36
C PRO A 348 1.15 -4.96 1.83
N VAL A 349 1.71 -4.15 2.71
CA VAL A 349 1.67 -4.37 4.16
C VAL A 349 0.57 -3.53 4.78
N LEU A 350 -0.35 -4.20 5.47
CA LEU A 350 -1.44 -3.51 6.15
C LEU A 350 -0.97 -2.88 7.47
N GLY A 351 -0.98 -1.56 7.52
CA GLY A 351 -0.48 -0.79 8.65
C GLY A 351 -1.53 -0.38 9.68
N ARG A 352 -2.63 -1.14 9.87
CA ARG A 352 -3.71 -0.68 10.75
C ARG A 352 -4.06 -1.59 11.91
N TYR A 353 -4.60 -0.93 12.91
CA TYR A 353 -5.16 -1.37 14.17
C TYR A 353 -6.49 -2.10 14.01
N GLU A 354 -6.52 -3.38 14.16
CA GLU A 354 -7.76 -4.08 14.43
C GLU A 354 -7.49 -5.23 15.39
N GLY A 355 -7.09 -4.88 16.60
CA GLY A 355 -6.80 -5.86 17.63
C GLY A 355 -7.95 -6.82 17.91
N THR A 356 -9.18 -6.38 17.67
CA THR A 356 -10.39 -7.19 17.85
C THR A 356 -10.73 -8.08 16.65
N ARG A 357 -10.05 -7.90 15.50
CA ARG A 357 -10.33 -8.60 14.23
C ARG A 357 -9.08 -9.23 13.65
N THR A 358 -8.26 -9.80 14.50
CA THR A 358 -6.95 -10.34 14.14
C THR A 358 -7.05 -11.36 12.98
N ARG A 359 -7.98 -12.31 13.07
CA ARG A 359 -8.19 -13.34 12.02
C ARG A 359 -8.50 -12.72 10.67
N ALA A 360 -9.51 -11.85 10.61
CA ALA A 360 -9.92 -11.20 9.37
C ALA A 360 -8.81 -10.32 8.79
N SER A 361 -8.04 -9.61 9.64
CA SER A 361 -6.94 -8.76 9.20
C SER A 361 -5.79 -9.54 8.58
N ILE A 362 -5.42 -10.68 9.15
CA ILE A 362 -4.39 -11.56 8.57
C ILE A 362 -4.91 -12.19 7.28
N ALA A 363 -6.15 -12.70 7.31
CA ALA A 363 -6.79 -13.34 6.16
C ALA A 363 -6.86 -12.41 4.93
N GLU A 364 -7.25 -11.15 5.12
CA GLU A 364 -7.26 -10.16 4.02
C GLU A 364 -5.90 -10.00 3.36
N GLY A 365 -4.85 -9.86 4.17
CA GLY A 365 -3.50 -9.74 3.65
C GLY A 365 -3.10 -10.96 2.86
N LEU A 366 -3.25 -12.17 3.43
CA LEU A 366 -2.93 -13.44 2.78
C LEU A 366 -3.73 -13.62 1.48
N ALA A 367 -5.03 -13.32 1.49
CA ALA A 367 -5.88 -13.42 0.31
C ALA A 367 -5.56 -12.39 -0.79
N CYS A 368 -4.81 -11.34 -0.47
CA CYS A 368 -4.38 -10.29 -1.40
C CYS A 368 -2.86 -10.25 -1.62
N GLN A 369 -2.19 -11.39 -1.48
CA GLN A 369 -0.76 -11.56 -1.75
C GLN A 369 0.16 -10.72 -0.85
N GLY A 370 -0.29 -10.33 0.33
CA GLY A 370 0.49 -9.59 1.32
C GLY A 370 0.52 -10.27 2.68
N PRO A 371 1.43 -9.87 3.56
CA PRO A 371 1.36 -10.24 4.97
C PRO A 371 0.23 -9.46 5.63
N GLY A 372 -0.66 -10.15 6.31
CA GLY A 372 -1.89 -9.58 6.82
C GLY A 372 -1.80 -8.65 8.00
N MET A 373 -0.64 -8.17 8.43
CA MET A 373 -0.60 -7.40 9.67
C MET A 373 0.41 -6.28 9.71
N GLY A 374 -0.07 -5.13 10.15
CA GLY A 374 0.72 -4.00 10.56
C GLY A 374 0.70 -3.77 12.07
N LEU A 375 0.63 -2.50 12.47
CA LEU A 375 0.69 -2.00 13.85
C LEU A 375 -0.39 -2.59 14.77
N TYR A 376 -0.01 -2.83 16.03
CA TYR A 376 -0.91 -3.06 17.15
C TYR A 376 -1.75 -4.34 17.08
N CYS A 377 -1.09 -5.41 16.77
CA CYS A 377 -1.71 -6.72 16.94
C CYS A 377 -2.07 -6.98 18.41
N ASN A 378 -3.19 -7.63 18.64
CA ASN A 378 -3.66 -7.96 19.99
C ASN A 378 -2.97 -9.21 20.55
N TRP A 379 -1.63 -9.20 20.54
CA TRP A 379 -0.83 -10.36 20.98
C TRP A 379 -0.86 -10.59 22.50
N LYS A 380 -1.31 -9.59 23.28
CA LYS A 380 -1.50 -9.71 24.73
C LYS A 380 -2.84 -10.35 25.10
N ASP A 381 -3.82 -10.27 24.22
CA ASP A 381 -5.08 -10.98 24.39
C ASP A 381 -4.89 -12.46 24.02
N PRO A 382 -5.32 -13.42 24.85
CA PRO A 382 -5.13 -14.83 24.59
C PRO A 382 -5.71 -15.30 23.24
N ASP A 383 -6.91 -14.85 22.89
CA ASP A 383 -7.56 -15.22 21.62
C ASP A 383 -6.85 -14.58 20.41
N GLY A 384 -6.47 -13.32 20.52
CA GLY A 384 -5.69 -12.62 19.50
C GLY A 384 -4.33 -13.25 19.28
N ARG A 385 -3.61 -13.58 20.38
CA ARG A 385 -2.33 -14.30 20.34
C ARG A 385 -2.46 -15.64 19.66
N LYS A 386 -3.46 -16.45 20.08
CA LYS A 386 -3.72 -17.76 19.47
C LYS A 386 -4.03 -17.64 17.99
N ALA A 387 -4.87 -16.69 17.58
CA ALA A 387 -5.18 -16.45 16.19
C ALA A 387 -3.93 -16.12 15.35
N PHE A 388 -3.03 -15.28 15.89
CA PHE A 388 -1.75 -15.00 15.25
C PHE A 388 -0.92 -16.24 15.00
N ILE A 389 -0.72 -17.03 16.05
CA ILE A 389 0.11 -18.23 16.01
C ILE A 389 -0.46 -19.22 15.01
N ASP A 390 -1.76 -19.52 15.09
CA ASP A 390 -2.44 -20.46 14.21
C ASP A 390 -2.31 -20.03 12.72
N TYR A 391 -2.55 -18.76 12.42
CA TYR A 391 -2.50 -18.24 11.05
C TYR A 391 -1.08 -18.14 10.50
N PHE A 392 -0.10 -17.82 11.35
CA PHE A 392 1.30 -17.76 10.93
C PHE A 392 1.86 -19.16 10.67
N HIS A 393 1.53 -20.15 11.52
CA HIS A 393 1.91 -21.55 11.27
C HIS A 393 1.25 -22.08 10.00
N PHE A 394 -0.01 -21.76 9.78
CA PHE A 394 -0.71 -22.10 8.54
C PHE A 394 -0.03 -21.48 7.32
N ALA A 395 0.29 -20.18 7.37
CA ALA A 395 0.97 -19.48 6.28
C ALA A 395 2.41 -20.00 6.05
N GLU A 396 3.08 -20.51 7.08
CA GLU A 396 4.38 -21.17 6.98
C GLU A 396 4.27 -22.52 6.29
N GLU A 397 3.38 -23.39 6.77
CA GLU A 397 3.18 -24.73 6.23
C GLU A 397 2.78 -24.71 4.75
N PHE A 398 1.89 -23.79 4.39
CA PHE A 398 1.33 -23.68 3.04
C PHE A 398 1.94 -22.53 2.21
N GLN A 399 3.16 -22.10 2.52
CA GLN A 399 3.81 -20.95 1.87
C GLN A 399 3.85 -21.05 0.34
N SER A 400 3.99 -22.25 -0.21
CA SER A 400 4.04 -22.50 -1.66
C SER A 400 2.75 -22.15 -2.40
N TYR A 401 1.63 -22.01 -1.70
CA TYR A 401 0.35 -21.63 -2.30
C TYR A 401 0.15 -20.12 -2.44
N TYR A 402 1.03 -19.32 -1.83
CA TYR A 402 0.91 -17.87 -1.85
C TYR A 402 1.82 -17.20 -2.88
N HIS A 403 2.92 -17.83 -3.26
CA HIS A 403 3.88 -17.22 -4.18
C HIS A 403 4.79 -18.27 -4.84
N PRO A 404 5.14 -18.13 -6.15
CA PRO A 404 4.65 -17.14 -7.11
C PRO A 404 3.24 -17.48 -7.63
N VAL A 405 2.48 -16.46 -7.96
CA VAL A 405 1.12 -16.63 -8.48
C VAL A 405 0.80 -15.60 -9.57
N GLU A 406 -0.12 -15.96 -10.46
CA GLU A 406 -0.75 -15.06 -11.43
C GLU A 406 -2.23 -14.92 -11.08
N SER A 407 -2.83 -13.77 -11.40
CA SER A 407 -4.25 -13.57 -11.11
C SER A 407 -5.16 -14.51 -11.93
N TYR A 408 -6.21 -15.00 -11.29
CA TYR A 408 -7.29 -15.75 -11.93
C TYR A 408 -8.53 -14.89 -12.19
N ALA A 409 -8.38 -13.57 -12.14
CA ALA A 409 -9.49 -12.66 -12.42
C ALA A 409 -10.04 -12.85 -13.85
N GLU A 410 -11.34 -12.65 -13.97
CA GLU A 410 -12.09 -12.75 -15.23
C GLU A 410 -12.48 -11.37 -15.77
N VAL A 411 -12.51 -10.37 -14.89
CA VAL A 411 -12.95 -9.00 -15.19
C VAL A 411 -11.88 -8.01 -14.74
N ALA A 412 -11.68 -6.92 -15.48
CA ALA A 412 -10.90 -5.78 -15.01
C ALA A 412 -11.81 -4.61 -14.63
N LEU A 413 -11.60 -4.05 -13.45
CA LEU A 413 -12.16 -2.78 -13.02
C LEU A 413 -11.13 -1.68 -13.25
N VAL A 414 -11.44 -0.73 -14.14
CA VAL A 414 -10.49 0.30 -14.54
C VAL A 414 -10.44 1.41 -13.51
N PHE A 415 -9.25 1.67 -12.97
CA PHE A 415 -8.99 2.78 -12.05
C PHE A 415 -8.68 4.07 -12.83
N PRO A 416 -9.38 5.19 -12.52
CA PRO A 416 -9.35 6.43 -13.31
C PRO A 416 -8.16 7.32 -12.95
N ARG A 417 -6.93 6.84 -13.12
CA ARG A 417 -5.72 7.58 -12.72
C ARG A 417 -5.50 8.85 -13.53
N GLN A 418 -5.87 8.84 -14.82
CA GLN A 418 -5.74 10.03 -15.65
C GLN A 418 -6.64 11.18 -15.19
N ALA A 419 -7.84 10.86 -14.66
CA ALA A 419 -8.70 11.86 -14.06
C ALA A 419 -8.00 12.55 -12.87
N ILE A 420 -7.41 11.75 -11.97
CA ILE A 420 -6.63 12.28 -10.84
C ILE A 420 -5.49 13.17 -11.31
N LEU A 421 -4.75 12.74 -12.32
CA LEU A 421 -3.64 13.54 -12.88
C LEU A 421 -4.08 14.83 -13.57
N LYS A 422 -5.37 14.96 -13.90
CA LYS A 422 -5.99 16.17 -14.42
C LYS A 422 -6.68 17.03 -13.34
N GLY A 423 -6.62 16.63 -12.08
CA GLY A 423 -7.23 17.36 -10.96
C GLY A 423 -8.65 16.95 -10.63
N ASN A 424 -9.18 15.87 -11.22
CA ASN A 424 -10.53 15.37 -10.95
C ASN A 424 -10.49 14.02 -10.22
N ASP A 425 -10.92 13.99 -8.96
CA ASP A 425 -10.97 12.77 -8.17
C ASP A 425 -12.41 12.21 -7.98
N GLN A 426 -13.41 12.83 -8.57
CA GLN A 426 -14.79 12.36 -8.51
C GLN A 426 -14.93 10.90 -9.00
N PRO A 427 -14.32 10.46 -10.10
CA PRO A 427 -14.43 9.10 -10.58
C PRO A 427 -13.88 8.04 -9.61
N VAL A 428 -13.10 8.42 -8.60
CA VAL A 428 -12.66 7.49 -7.54
C VAL A 428 -13.83 6.97 -6.72
N GLU A 429 -14.86 7.78 -6.51
CA GLU A 429 -16.06 7.33 -5.79
C GLU A 429 -16.86 6.32 -6.64
N HIS A 430 -16.89 6.50 -7.95
CA HIS A 430 -17.47 5.52 -8.89
C HIS A 430 -16.69 4.20 -8.82
N PHE A 431 -15.36 4.26 -8.86
CA PHE A 431 -14.50 3.11 -8.72
C PHE A 431 -14.77 2.34 -7.42
N ARG A 432 -14.87 3.04 -6.28
CA ARG A 432 -15.15 2.42 -4.98
C ARG A 432 -16.51 1.73 -4.97
N LYS A 433 -17.53 2.40 -5.47
CA LYS A 433 -18.91 1.87 -5.52
C LYS A 433 -19.02 0.65 -6.41
N ILE A 434 -18.46 0.71 -7.62
CA ILE A 434 -18.46 -0.42 -8.55
C ILE A 434 -17.63 -1.57 -8.00
N GLY A 435 -16.45 -1.30 -7.44
CA GLY A 435 -15.60 -2.31 -6.82
C GLY A 435 -16.31 -3.04 -5.68
N GLN A 436 -17.06 -2.29 -4.85
CA GLN A 436 -17.92 -2.90 -3.82
C GLN A 436 -18.98 -3.82 -4.44
N PHE A 437 -19.66 -3.39 -5.52
CA PHE A 437 -20.66 -4.21 -6.18
C PHE A 437 -20.08 -5.52 -6.74
N LEU A 438 -18.89 -5.46 -7.34
CA LEU A 438 -18.21 -6.66 -7.85
C LEU A 438 -17.82 -7.62 -6.71
N MET A 439 -17.31 -7.09 -5.60
CA MET A 439 -16.98 -7.88 -4.41
C MET A 439 -18.22 -8.54 -3.82
N ASP A 440 -19.33 -7.81 -3.69
CA ASP A 440 -20.58 -8.32 -3.15
C ASP A 440 -21.24 -9.38 -4.05
N ALA A 441 -20.99 -9.30 -5.36
CA ALA A 441 -21.47 -10.26 -6.34
C ALA A 441 -20.52 -11.44 -6.55
N HIS A 442 -19.40 -11.48 -5.82
CA HIS A 442 -18.35 -12.49 -5.93
C HIS A 442 -17.75 -12.61 -7.35
N ILE A 443 -17.70 -11.52 -8.09
CA ILE A 443 -17.01 -11.49 -9.39
C ILE A 443 -15.50 -11.50 -9.14
N LEU A 444 -14.78 -12.40 -9.78
CA LEU A 444 -13.33 -12.41 -9.76
C LEU A 444 -12.79 -11.29 -10.65
N PHE A 445 -12.25 -10.25 -10.05
CA PHE A 445 -11.75 -9.09 -10.79
C PHE A 445 -10.40 -8.59 -10.30
N ASP A 446 -9.67 -7.95 -11.20
CA ASP A 446 -8.49 -7.16 -10.90
C ASP A 446 -8.78 -5.67 -11.07
N VAL A 447 -7.94 -4.85 -10.46
CA VAL A 447 -7.83 -3.44 -10.81
C VAL A 447 -6.86 -3.28 -11.96
N LEU A 448 -7.24 -2.49 -12.96
CA LEU A 448 -6.39 -2.10 -14.09
C LEU A 448 -6.32 -0.57 -14.15
N SER A 449 -5.14 0.02 -14.02
CA SER A 449 -5.00 1.46 -14.24
C SER A 449 -5.31 1.81 -15.70
N ASP A 450 -6.07 2.89 -15.94
CA ASP A 450 -6.32 3.41 -17.29
C ASP A 450 -5.03 3.67 -18.07
N GLN A 451 -3.93 4.02 -17.40
CA GLN A 451 -2.60 4.19 -18.01
C GLN A 451 -1.95 2.86 -18.47
N ASN A 452 -2.46 1.73 -17.99
CA ASN A 452 -1.94 0.40 -18.30
C ASN A 452 -2.79 -0.36 -19.34
N ILE A 453 -3.81 0.29 -19.91
CA ILE A 453 -4.61 -0.29 -21.00
C ILE A 453 -3.71 -0.57 -22.19
N SER A 454 -3.57 -1.84 -22.56
CA SER A 454 -2.87 -2.34 -23.73
C SER A 454 -3.53 -3.65 -24.20
N VAL A 455 -3.25 -4.09 -25.42
CA VAL A 455 -3.79 -5.36 -25.94
C VAL A 455 -3.46 -6.51 -24.99
N GLU A 456 -2.20 -6.64 -24.60
CA GLU A 456 -1.73 -7.73 -23.73
C GLU A 456 -2.40 -7.75 -22.36
N ARG A 457 -2.77 -6.57 -21.85
CA ARG A 457 -3.48 -6.46 -20.57
C ARG A 457 -4.97 -6.76 -20.73
N LEU A 458 -5.59 -6.27 -21.79
CA LEU A 458 -7.02 -6.52 -22.06
C LEU A 458 -7.28 -8.01 -22.33
N ASP A 459 -6.40 -8.69 -23.06
CA ASP A 459 -6.52 -10.12 -23.39
C ASP A 459 -6.49 -11.05 -22.15
N GLN A 460 -6.07 -10.55 -21.00
CA GLN A 460 -6.10 -11.30 -19.74
C GLN A 460 -7.51 -11.44 -19.17
N TYR A 461 -8.44 -10.58 -19.58
CA TYR A 461 -9.79 -10.47 -19.02
C TYR A 461 -10.85 -10.83 -20.08
N ARG A 462 -12.05 -11.08 -19.61
CA ARG A 462 -13.22 -11.44 -20.41
C ARG A 462 -14.30 -10.35 -20.39
N GLY A 463 -14.14 -9.38 -19.52
CA GLY A 463 -14.97 -8.19 -19.43
C GLY A 463 -14.21 -7.04 -18.81
N ILE A 464 -14.52 -5.83 -19.26
CA ILE A 464 -13.91 -4.59 -18.75
C ILE A 464 -15.00 -3.71 -18.19
N VAL A 465 -14.76 -3.16 -17.01
CA VAL A 465 -15.66 -2.20 -16.36
C VAL A 465 -14.94 -0.87 -16.20
N LEU A 466 -15.40 0.15 -16.90
CA LEU A 466 -14.89 1.51 -16.79
C LEU A 466 -15.57 2.23 -15.62
N THR A 467 -14.89 3.16 -15.04
CA THR A 467 -15.39 4.02 -13.95
C THR A 467 -15.44 5.50 -14.34
N ASP A 468 -14.78 5.83 -15.44
CA ASP A 468 -14.77 7.14 -16.05
C ASP A 468 -14.41 7.03 -17.54
N THR A 469 -15.01 7.87 -18.37
CA THR A 469 -14.69 7.96 -19.79
C THR A 469 -14.07 9.30 -20.18
N ASN A 470 -14.29 10.35 -19.38
CA ASN A 470 -13.87 11.71 -19.68
C ASN A 470 -12.34 11.89 -19.65
N SER A 471 -11.66 11.03 -18.92
CA SER A 471 -10.20 11.06 -18.81
C SER A 471 -9.48 10.13 -19.78
N LEU A 472 -10.18 9.22 -20.47
CA LEU A 472 -9.58 8.32 -21.44
C LEU A 472 -8.97 9.10 -22.62
N GLY A 473 -7.87 8.57 -23.15
CA GLY A 473 -7.30 9.05 -24.39
C GLY A 473 -7.91 8.30 -25.60
N GLU A 474 -7.80 8.91 -26.79
CA GLU A 474 -8.31 8.33 -28.04
C GLU A 474 -7.75 6.91 -28.27
N ARG A 475 -6.45 6.71 -28.07
CA ARG A 475 -5.83 5.38 -28.23
C ARG A 475 -6.40 4.32 -27.28
N GLN A 476 -6.75 4.70 -26.04
CA GLN A 476 -7.37 3.76 -25.11
C GLN A 476 -8.80 3.41 -25.53
N ALA A 477 -9.55 4.38 -26.04
CA ALA A 477 -10.89 4.13 -26.57
C ALA A 477 -10.84 3.20 -27.80
N GLU A 478 -9.87 3.39 -28.72
CA GLU A 478 -9.64 2.47 -29.85
C GLU A 478 -9.37 1.04 -29.39
N LEU A 479 -8.46 0.85 -28.41
CA LEU A 479 -8.13 -0.47 -27.86
C LEU A 479 -9.34 -1.14 -27.21
N LEU A 480 -10.16 -0.38 -26.51
CA LEU A 480 -11.42 -0.88 -25.92
C LEU A 480 -12.46 -1.25 -27.00
N ALA A 481 -12.53 -0.49 -28.09
CA ALA A 481 -13.37 -0.83 -29.24
C ALA A 481 -12.89 -2.10 -29.96
N GLU A 482 -11.58 -2.24 -30.17
CA GLU A 482 -10.97 -3.47 -30.70
C GLU A 482 -11.29 -4.68 -29.80
N TYR A 483 -11.20 -4.52 -28.49
CA TYR A 483 -11.55 -5.54 -27.51
C TYR A 483 -13.05 -5.92 -27.57
N ALA A 484 -13.95 -4.94 -27.69
CA ALA A 484 -15.39 -5.16 -27.84
C ALA A 484 -15.72 -5.90 -29.17
N ASN A 485 -14.99 -5.63 -30.26
CA ASN A 485 -15.13 -6.32 -31.54
C ASN A 485 -14.82 -7.83 -31.44
N GLN A 486 -14.03 -8.26 -30.45
CA GLN A 486 -13.76 -9.67 -30.15
C GLN A 486 -14.91 -10.34 -29.37
N LYS A 487 -16.07 -9.67 -29.26
CA LYS A 487 -17.28 -10.08 -28.53
C LYS A 487 -17.13 -10.10 -27.01
N ASN A 488 -16.16 -9.38 -26.47
CA ASN A 488 -15.98 -9.22 -25.03
C ASN A 488 -16.73 -7.97 -24.52
N PRO A 489 -17.54 -8.05 -23.45
CA PRO A 489 -18.30 -6.90 -22.97
C PRO A 489 -17.39 -5.82 -22.35
N VAL A 490 -17.68 -4.57 -22.71
CA VAL A 490 -17.15 -3.37 -22.07
C VAL A 490 -18.31 -2.63 -21.42
N ILE A 491 -18.25 -2.39 -20.13
CA ILE A 491 -19.27 -1.66 -19.37
C ILE A 491 -18.78 -0.23 -19.17
N VAL A 492 -19.62 0.71 -19.57
CA VAL A 492 -19.36 2.15 -19.51
C VAL A 492 -20.38 2.82 -18.57
N PRO A 493 -19.98 3.70 -17.65
CA PRO A 493 -20.92 4.43 -16.81
C PRO A 493 -21.76 5.42 -17.63
N LEU A 494 -23.07 5.46 -17.36
CA LEU A 494 -24.02 6.35 -18.05
C LEU A 494 -23.85 7.83 -17.69
N ASP A 495 -23.27 8.14 -16.52
CA ASP A 495 -23.24 9.50 -15.95
C ASP A 495 -22.02 10.31 -16.46
N SER A 496 -21.50 9.98 -17.63
CA SER A 496 -20.34 10.66 -18.24
C SER A 496 -20.80 11.89 -19.05
N GLU A 497 -21.23 12.96 -18.39
CA GLU A 497 -21.48 14.23 -19.08
C GLU A 497 -20.15 14.81 -19.63
N GLY A 498 -20.18 15.26 -20.88
CA GLY A 498 -19.02 15.90 -21.53
C GLY A 498 -17.95 14.93 -22.03
N ALA A 499 -18.30 13.68 -22.29
CA ALA A 499 -17.38 12.72 -22.88
C ALA A 499 -16.86 13.20 -24.26
N PRO A 500 -15.58 12.94 -24.59
CA PRO A 500 -15.03 13.25 -25.91
C PRO A 500 -15.74 12.49 -27.04
N ASN A 501 -15.79 13.07 -28.24
CA ASN A 501 -16.49 12.49 -29.40
C ASN A 501 -16.07 11.04 -29.76
N PHE A 502 -14.83 10.64 -29.46
CA PHE A 502 -14.37 9.26 -29.70
C PHE A 502 -15.04 8.24 -28.75
N ILE A 503 -15.63 8.69 -27.63
CA ILE A 503 -16.40 7.83 -26.74
C ILE A 503 -17.73 7.44 -27.41
N ASP A 504 -18.33 8.31 -28.22
CA ASP A 504 -19.53 7.97 -28.99
C ASP A 504 -19.27 6.81 -29.94
N GLN A 505 -18.07 6.74 -30.54
CA GLN A 505 -17.67 5.62 -31.39
C GLN A 505 -17.53 4.33 -30.57
N LEU A 506 -16.92 4.39 -29.39
CA LEU A 506 -16.81 3.25 -28.48
C LEU A 506 -18.21 2.75 -28.08
N THR A 507 -19.10 3.65 -27.66
CA THR A 507 -20.45 3.29 -27.17
C THR A 507 -21.40 2.81 -28.27
N ALA A 508 -21.06 3.00 -29.53
CA ALA A 508 -21.83 2.47 -30.68
C ALA A 508 -21.63 0.96 -30.92
N HIS A 509 -20.64 0.33 -30.29
CA HIS A 509 -20.41 -1.11 -30.45
C HIS A 509 -21.45 -1.95 -29.70
N GLU A 510 -21.89 -3.05 -30.30
CA GLU A 510 -22.92 -3.95 -29.74
C GLU A 510 -22.54 -4.59 -28.41
N LYS A 511 -21.25 -4.72 -28.11
CA LYS A 511 -20.71 -5.28 -26.86
C LYS A 511 -20.28 -4.21 -25.87
N VAL A 512 -20.66 -2.97 -26.08
CA VAL A 512 -20.47 -1.88 -25.14
C VAL A 512 -21.81 -1.55 -24.46
N PHE A 513 -21.83 -1.73 -23.14
CA PHE A 513 -23.07 -1.63 -22.35
C PHE A 513 -23.02 -0.39 -21.47
N LEU A 514 -23.99 0.51 -21.67
CA LEU A 514 -24.16 1.66 -20.79
C LEU A 514 -24.94 1.24 -19.55
N VAL A 515 -24.35 1.49 -18.37
CA VAL A 515 -24.93 1.10 -17.08
C VAL A 515 -24.88 2.29 -16.12
N ALA A 516 -26.01 2.62 -15.52
CA ALA A 516 -26.04 3.66 -14.49
C ALA A 516 -25.21 3.23 -13.25
N LEU A 517 -24.47 4.17 -12.68
CA LEU A 517 -23.55 3.92 -11.55
C LEU A 517 -24.22 3.30 -10.31
N GLY A 518 -25.53 3.43 -10.17
CA GLY A 518 -26.32 2.81 -9.10
C GLY A 518 -26.92 1.44 -9.43
N ASP A 519 -26.88 1.04 -10.71
CA ASP A 519 -27.58 -0.17 -11.16
C ASP A 519 -26.69 -1.43 -11.06
N ARG A 520 -26.52 -1.88 -9.81
CA ARG A 520 -25.80 -3.12 -9.51
C ARG A 520 -26.35 -4.34 -10.25
N ALA A 521 -27.68 -4.44 -10.34
CA ALA A 521 -28.32 -5.60 -10.94
C ALA A 521 -27.98 -5.69 -12.44
N LYS A 522 -28.06 -4.59 -13.16
CA LYS A 522 -27.68 -4.51 -14.58
C LYS A 522 -26.19 -4.78 -14.78
N LEU A 523 -25.31 -4.18 -13.95
CA LEU A 523 -23.86 -4.43 -14.01
C LEU A 523 -23.55 -5.93 -13.91
N VAL A 524 -24.11 -6.59 -12.90
CA VAL A 524 -23.85 -8.01 -12.65
C VAL A 524 -24.47 -8.89 -13.74
N SER A 525 -25.68 -8.56 -14.22
CA SER A 525 -26.31 -9.35 -15.30
C SER A 525 -25.48 -9.26 -16.59
N VAL A 526 -25.00 -8.08 -16.99
CA VAL A 526 -24.15 -7.94 -18.18
C VAL A 526 -22.90 -8.81 -18.05
N LEU A 527 -22.21 -8.81 -16.91
CA LEU A 527 -21.02 -9.63 -16.70
C LEU A 527 -21.31 -11.13 -16.72
N ARG A 528 -22.47 -11.56 -16.24
CA ARG A 528 -22.87 -12.98 -16.23
C ARG A 528 -23.39 -13.48 -17.57
N ASP A 529 -24.16 -12.65 -18.26
CA ASP A 529 -24.92 -13.06 -19.43
C ASP A 529 -24.18 -12.79 -20.76
N GLU A 530 -23.38 -11.71 -20.82
CA GLU A 530 -22.73 -11.27 -22.04
C GLU A 530 -21.29 -11.77 -22.22
N ILE A 531 -20.66 -12.25 -21.13
CA ILE A 531 -19.38 -12.97 -21.24
C ILE A 531 -19.65 -14.37 -21.77
N TYR A 532 -19.03 -14.70 -22.90
CA TYR A 532 -19.21 -16.03 -23.50
C TYR A 532 -18.84 -17.16 -22.52
N GLY A 533 -19.78 -18.07 -22.29
CA GLY A 533 -19.67 -19.13 -21.27
C GLY A 533 -19.79 -18.63 -19.83
N GLY A 534 -20.12 -17.36 -19.59
CA GLY A 534 -20.32 -16.78 -18.26
C GLY A 534 -19.03 -16.62 -17.46
N VAL A 535 -19.13 -16.09 -16.24
CA VAL A 535 -18.05 -15.99 -15.24
C VAL A 535 -18.18 -17.10 -14.20
N SER A 536 -17.16 -17.28 -13.37
CA SER A 536 -17.23 -18.11 -12.17
C SER A 536 -18.32 -17.59 -11.23
N THR A 537 -19.03 -18.49 -10.55
CA THR A 537 -20.08 -18.13 -9.61
C THR A 537 -19.88 -18.81 -8.27
N PHE A 538 -20.25 -18.11 -7.22
CA PHE A 538 -20.10 -18.55 -5.84
C PHE A 538 -21.43 -18.34 -5.12
N ASP A 539 -21.99 -19.42 -4.60
CA ASP A 539 -23.22 -19.38 -3.81
C ASP A 539 -22.86 -19.24 -2.34
N THR A 540 -22.84 -18.01 -1.87
CA THR A 540 -22.47 -17.67 -0.49
C THR A 540 -22.98 -16.28 -0.11
N MET A 541 -22.85 -15.93 1.16
CA MET A 541 -23.24 -14.62 1.67
C MET A 541 -22.33 -13.50 1.11
N TRP A 542 -22.91 -12.32 0.90
CA TRP A 542 -22.15 -11.14 0.43
C TRP A 542 -20.97 -10.76 1.34
N THR A 543 -21.00 -11.17 2.60
CA THR A 543 -19.91 -10.96 3.58
C THR A 543 -18.67 -11.81 3.30
N VAL A 544 -18.71 -12.72 2.34
CA VAL A 544 -17.54 -13.49 1.90
C VAL A 544 -16.85 -12.75 0.78
N ARG A 545 -15.53 -12.62 0.88
CA ARG A 545 -14.69 -12.05 -0.18
C ARG A 545 -13.82 -13.16 -0.77
N ILE A 546 -13.65 -13.11 -2.09
CA ILE A 546 -13.01 -14.20 -2.83
C ILE A 546 -11.94 -13.63 -3.76
N ASN A 547 -10.74 -14.21 -3.70
CA ASN A 547 -9.68 -13.99 -4.66
C ASN A 547 -9.19 -15.35 -5.18
N ALA A 548 -8.84 -15.42 -6.45
CA ALA A 548 -8.30 -16.62 -7.05
C ALA A 548 -7.01 -16.33 -7.81
N TYR A 549 -6.08 -17.27 -7.74
CA TYR A 549 -4.77 -17.20 -8.37
C TYR A 549 -4.44 -18.49 -9.09
N PHE A 550 -3.60 -18.36 -10.10
CA PHE A 550 -3.08 -19.48 -10.87
C PHE A 550 -1.61 -19.69 -10.59
N GLN A 551 -1.20 -20.93 -10.49
CA GLN A 551 0.17 -21.43 -10.50
C GLN A 551 0.29 -22.46 -11.62
N THR A 552 1.50 -22.85 -12.01
CA THR A 552 1.74 -23.70 -13.20
C THR A 552 0.84 -24.95 -13.27
N GLU A 553 0.54 -25.57 -12.13
CA GLU A 553 -0.18 -26.85 -12.04
C GLU A 553 -1.37 -26.79 -11.06
N ARG A 554 -1.81 -25.59 -10.69
CA ARG A 554 -2.91 -25.46 -9.73
C ARG A 554 -3.62 -24.12 -9.79
N VAL A 555 -4.86 -24.11 -9.30
CA VAL A 555 -5.60 -22.89 -8.96
C VAL A 555 -5.76 -22.83 -7.44
N VAL A 556 -5.52 -21.65 -6.88
CA VAL A 556 -5.67 -21.40 -5.44
C VAL A 556 -6.74 -20.33 -5.25
N ILE A 557 -7.79 -20.65 -4.50
CA ILE A 557 -8.90 -19.73 -4.21
C ILE A 557 -8.90 -19.42 -2.73
N HIS A 558 -8.86 -18.15 -2.40
CA HIS A 558 -8.92 -17.64 -1.03
C HIS A 558 -10.31 -17.12 -0.73
N PHE A 559 -10.85 -17.54 0.39
CA PHE A 559 -12.14 -17.10 0.93
C PHE A 559 -11.90 -16.40 2.27
N VAL A 560 -12.45 -15.22 2.43
CA VAL A 560 -12.43 -14.48 3.70
C VAL A 560 -13.87 -14.17 4.11
N ASN A 561 -14.31 -14.75 5.22
CA ASN A 561 -15.62 -14.51 5.78
C ASN A 561 -15.57 -13.42 6.84
N TYR A 562 -16.32 -12.36 6.61
CA TYR A 562 -16.43 -11.21 7.54
C TYR A 562 -17.68 -11.30 8.43
N ASN A 563 -18.48 -12.37 8.32
CA ASN A 563 -19.68 -12.51 9.13
C ASN A 563 -19.30 -12.67 10.61
N ARG A 564 -19.89 -11.82 11.44
CA ARG A 564 -19.55 -11.74 12.86
C ARG A 564 -20.64 -11.03 13.67
N ILE A 565 -20.63 -11.25 14.98
CA ILE A 565 -21.38 -10.42 15.91
C ILE A 565 -20.62 -9.11 16.05
N GLU A 566 -21.27 -7.99 15.72
CA GLU A 566 -20.70 -6.66 15.86
C GLU A 566 -21.21 -5.99 17.13
N SER A 567 -20.31 -5.33 17.85
CA SER A 567 -20.66 -4.47 18.99
C SER A 567 -21.38 -3.20 18.50
N LYS A 568 -22.46 -2.83 19.18
CA LYS A 568 -23.17 -1.57 18.90
C LYS A 568 -22.39 -0.32 19.32
N ASP A 569 -21.51 -0.50 20.27
CA ASP A 569 -20.62 0.57 20.76
C ASP A 569 -19.26 0.36 20.09
N ASN A 570 -18.65 1.39 19.54
CA ASN A 570 -17.32 1.37 18.92
C ASN A 570 -16.19 1.01 19.90
N GLY A 571 -16.50 0.27 20.95
CA GLY A 571 -15.58 -0.24 21.93
C GLY A 571 -14.76 -1.45 21.44
N PRO A 572 -13.71 -1.84 22.14
CA PRO A 572 -12.84 -2.97 21.79
C PRO A 572 -13.50 -4.34 22.09
N ALA A 573 -14.78 -4.49 21.80
CA ALA A 573 -15.48 -5.73 22.03
C ALA A 573 -14.87 -6.84 21.15
N ASN A 574 -14.64 -8.02 21.74
CA ASN A 574 -14.28 -9.23 21.06
C ASN A 574 -15.41 -9.59 20.08
N GLU A 575 -15.27 -9.17 18.84
CA GLU A 575 -16.20 -9.51 17.79
C GLU A 575 -16.03 -10.98 17.44
N SER A 576 -16.98 -11.82 17.84
CA SER A 576 -16.94 -13.23 17.55
C SER A 576 -17.31 -13.48 16.09
N PRO A 577 -16.46 -14.16 15.30
CA PRO A 577 -16.81 -14.55 13.96
C PRO A 577 -17.94 -15.58 13.97
N ILE A 578 -18.80 -15.52 12.95
CA ILE A 578 -19.88 -16.46 12.72
C ILE A 578 -19.51 -17.32 11.53
N ALA A 579 -19.43 -18.63 11.73
CA ALA A 579 -19.17 -19.57 10.65
C ALA A 579 -20.26 -19.50 9.58
N ILE A 580 -19.86 -19.72 8.35
CA ILE A 580 -20.75 -19.96 7.22
C ILE A 580 -20.69 -21.42 6.81
N SER A 581 -21.74 -21.92 6.18
CA SER A 581 -21.85 -23.30 5.68
C SER A 581 -22.28 -23.30 4.21
N ASP A 582 -22.05 -24.44 3.57
CA ASP A 582 -22.56 -24.74 2.25
C ASP A 582 -22.18 -23.75 1.16
N VAL A 583 -20.89 -23.33 1.16
CA VAL A 583 -20.37 -22.42 0.13
C VAL A 583 -20.23 -23.17 -1.19
N GLY A 584 -21.16 -22.93 -2.11
CA GLY A 584 -21.16 -23.52 -3.44
C GLY A 584 -20.19 -22.79 -4.39
N VAL A 585 -19.39 -23.55 -5.12
CA VAL A 585 -18.44 -23.02 -6.10
C VAL A 585 -18.70 -23.64 -7.47
N ASN A 586 -18.86 -22.77 -8.46
CA ASN A 586 -18.88 -23.14 -9.87
C ASN A 586 -17.78 -22.32 -10.56
N LEU A 587 -16.57 -22.87 -10.52
CA LEU A 587 -15.38 -22.23 -11.08
C LEU A 587 -15.29 -22.50 -12.57
N ARG A 588 -15.11 -21.45 -13.35
CA ARG A 588 -14.79 -21.58 -14.76
C ARG A 588 -13.30 -21.84 -14.95
N LEU A 589 -12.96 -22.92 -15.62
CA LEU A 589 -11.58 -23.27 -15.94
C LEU A 589 -11.07 -22.44 -17.14
N LYS A 590 -9.86 -21.88 -17.03
CA LYS A 590 -9.21 -21.15 -18.15
C LYS A 590 -8.84 -22.08 -19.31
N ASP A 591 -8.58 -23.34 -19.02
CA ASP A 591 -8.29 -24.39 -20.00
C ASP A 591 -9.14 -25.62 -19.69
N SER A 592 -10.15 -25.87 -20.50
CA SER A 592 -11.10 -26.99 -20.33
C SER A 592 -10.46 -28.36 -20.58
N ASN A 593 -9.30 -28.43 -21.24
CA ASN A 593 -8.59 -29.69 -21.52
C ASN A 593 -7.77 -30.15 -20.31
N LYS A 594 -7.57 -29.29 -19.32
CA LYS A 594 -6.85 -29.62 -18.10
C LYS A 594 -7.68 -30.53 -17.20
N LYS A 595 -7.11 -31.67 -16.79
CA LYS A 595 -7.75 -32.61 -15.91
C LYS A 595 -7.47 -32.24 -14.45
N ILE A 596 -8.52 -32.04 -13.68
CA ILE A 596 -8.41 -31.85 -12.22
C ILE A 596 -8.10 -33.20 -11.58
N THR A 597 -7.17 -33.20 -10.64
CA THR A 597 -6.72 -34.39 -9.91
C THR A 597 -7.19 -34.42 -8.46
N GLU A 598 -7.20 -33.27 -7.82
CA GLU A 598 -7.62 -33.13 -6.43
C GLU A 598 -8.19 -31.73 -6.18
N VAL A 599 -9.13 -31.63 -5.25
CA VAL A 599 -9.65 -30.35 -4.72
C VAL A 599 -9.60 -30.46 -3.19
N THR A 600 -8.72 -29.65 -2.58
CA THR A 600 -8.48 -29.68 -1.13
C THR A 600 -8.84 -28.33 -0.52
N PHE A 601 -9.63 -28.36 0.55
CA PHE A 601 -9.89 -27.20 1.41
C PHE A 601 -8.91 -27.19 2.57
N LEU A 602 -8.36 -26.02 2.87
CA LEU A 602 -7.41 -25.76 3.94
C LEU A 602 -7.87 -24.53 4.74
N SER A 603 -7.69 -24.56 6.05
CA SER A 603 -8.02 -23.43 6.93
C SER A 603 -7.11 -23.41 8.17
N PRO A 604 -6.75 -22.26 8.72
CA PRO A 604 -6.10 -22.17 10.03
C PRO A 604 -7.07 -22.53 11.18
N GLU A 605 -8.35 -22.71 10.87
CA GLU A 605 -9.42 -23.09 11.79
C GLU A 605 -9.86 -24.54 11.53
N ILE A 606 -10.96 -24.96 12.17
CA ILE A 606 -11.52 -26.29 11.96
C ILE A 606 -12.63 -26.22 10.89
N PRO A 607 -12.62 -27.10 9.89
CA PRO A 607 -11.63 -28.16 9.62
C PRO A 607 -10.32 -27.60 9.05
N TYR A 608 -9.18 -28.11 9.54
CA TYR A 608 -7.86 -27.66 9.08
C TYR A 608 -7.54 -28.10 7.63
N ARG A 609 -7.95 -29.34 7.28
CA ARG A 609 -7.82 -29.90 5.93
C ARG A 609 -8.97 -30.83 5.62
N GLU A 610 -9.53 -30.69 4.40
CA GLU A 610 -10.60 -31.56 3.90
C GLU A 610 -10.45 -31.75 2.39
N ASN A 611 -10.47 -33.02 1.93
CA ASN A 611 -10.59 -33.32 0.51
C ASN A 611 -12.06 -33.17 0.10
N LEU A 612 -12.33 -32.29 -0.83
CA LEU A 612 -13.67 -31.97 -1.29
C LEU A 612 -14.13 -32.94 -2.38
N THR A 613 -15.39 -33.29 -2.37
CA THR A 613 -16.03 -33.94 -3.52
C THR A 613 -16.29 -32.90 -4.59
N TRP A 614 -15.90 -33.20 -5.83
CA TRP A 614 -16.04 -32.30 -6.95
C TRP A 614 -16.54 -33.01 -8.20
N ASN A 615 -17.06 -32.21 -9.14
CA ASN A 615 -17.46 -32.67 -10.46
C ASN A 615 -16.95 -31.64 -11.51
N GLN A 616 -16.42 -32.14 -12.62
CA GLN A 616 -16.03 -31.31 -13.78
C GLN A 616 -16.97 -31.58 -14.93
N ASP A 617 -17.62 -30.54 -15.42
CA ASP A 617 -18.47 -30.59 -16.60
C ASP A 617 -17.98 -29.53 -17.61
N SER A 618 -17.41 -30.01 -18.72
CA SER A 618 -16.81 -29.16 -19.73
C SER A 618 -15.74 -28.22 -19.13
N ASP A 619 -15.97 -26.91 -19.18
CA ASP A 619 -15.08 -25.88 -18.63
C ASP A 619 -15.45 -25.45 -17.20
N ARG A 620 -16.32 -26.21 -16.50
CA ARG A 620 -16.82 -25.90 -15.16
C ARG A 620 -16.39 -26.95 -14.14
N LEU A 621 -15.88 -26.44 -13.02
CA LEU A 621 -15.58 -27.26 -11.84
C LEU A 621 -16.54 -26.90 -10.71
N HIS A 622 -17.27 -27.89 -10.24
CA HIS A 622 -18.24 -27.73 -9.16
C HIS A 622 -17.78 -28.45 -7.90
N PHE A 623 -17.83 -27.75 -6.79
CA PHE A 623 -17.60 -28.31 -5.45
C PHE A 623 -18.29 -27.46 -4.38
N GLN A 624 -18.31 -27.97 -3.14
CA GLN A 624 -18.91 -27.26 -2.01
C GLN A 624 -17.98 -27.32 -0.80
N ILE A 625 -17.80 -26.20 -0.11
CA ILE A 625 -17.14 -26.08 1.17
C ILE A 625 -18.22 -26.21 2.25
N ARG A 626 -18.13 -27.22 3.13
CA ARG A 626 -19.16 -27.50 4.12
C ARG A 626 -19.29 -26.44 5.19
N SER A 627 -18.15 -25.95 5.68
CA SER A 627 -18.13 -24.92 6.72
C SER A 627 -16.80 -24.20 6.73
N MET A 628 -16.84 -22.91 7.07
CA MET A 628 -15.65 -22.05 7.20
C MET A 628 -15.92 -20.98 8.26
N LEU A 629 -14.96 -20.73 9.16
CA LEU A 629 -15.11 -19.70 10.18
C LEU A 629 -14.73 -18.32 9.62
N VAL A 630 -13.45 -18.07 9.37
CA VAL A 630 -12.98 -16.77 8.83
C VAL A 630 -12.18 -16.96 7.54
N TYR A 631 -11.21 -17.87 7.50
CA TYR A 631 -10.31 -18.01 6.37
C TYR A 631 -10.27 -19.42 5.82
N GLY A 632 -10.41 -19.53 4.52
CA GLY A 632 -10.29 -20.79 3.81
C GLY A 632 -9.51 -20.63 2.52
N VAL A 633 -8.74 -21.65 2.17
CA VAL A 633 -8.02 -21.76 0.92
C VAL A 633 -8.42 -23.06 0.24
N VAL A 634 -8.90 -22.96 -1.00
CA VAL A 634 -9.12 -24.16 -1.83
C VAL A 634 -7.97 -24.29 -2.83
N VAL A 635 -7.30 -25.41 -2.79
CA VAL A 635 -6.26 -25.79 -3.75
C VAL A 635 -6.84 -26.79 -4.73
N ILE A 636 -6.77 -26.47 -6.01
CA ILE A 636 -7.25 -27.28 -7.12
C ILE A 636 -6.02 -27.72 -7.91
N ASP A 637 -5.61 -28.96 -7.75
CA ASP A 637 -4.46 -29.51 -8.45
C ASP A 637 -4.86 -29.97 -9.86
N ILE A 638 -4.03 -29.62 -10.84
CA ILE A 638 -4.25 -29.85 -12.27
C ILE A 638 -3.16 -30.82 -12.74
N ALA A 639 -3.55 -31.84 -13.48
CA ALA A 639 -2.58 -32.74 -14.08
C ALA A 639 -1.64 -31.99 -15.03
N PRO A 640 -0.32 -32.31 -15.02
CA PRO A 640 0.67 -31.68 -15.86
C PRO A 640 0.41 -31.81 -17.36
#